data_1203e6157d9d9e691a2e11b7dfd6db68
#
_entry.id   1203e6157d9d9e691a2e11b7dfd6db68
#
_cell.length_a   1.000
_cell.length_b   1.000
_cell.length_c   1.000
_cell.angle_alpha   90.00
_cell.angle_beta   90.00
_cell.angle_gamma   90.00
#
_symmetry.space_group_name_H-M   'P 1'
#
loop_
_entity.id
_entity.type
_entity.pdbx_description
1 polymer ?
#
loop_
_entity_poly.entity_id
_entity_poly.type
_entity_poly.pdbx_seq_one_letter_code
_entity_poly.pdbx_strand_id
1 'polypeptide(L)'
;MIVESPAKAKTISKYLGSEFEVLASVGHIRELVEPKNVPKELKKTAFGKFAVDVDNGFTPLYGITAGKTKTIQDLKAALKGADELFLATDEDREGEAIAWHLLEVLKPKVPVKRMVFHEITKEAIQEALNHTRALDNDLVEAQETRRIVDRLFGYEISPVLWRKINRGLSAGRVQSPAVRLVVERERERMAFVSASYYDVKAVFDTAAGSQSFEAKLQTLDGKRIASGDNFDDLGNLTGNVLLLDEASASALADAVGKSGVDISVTSVEAKPSTRRPAAPFTTSTLQQEASRKLRMSAKQTMDTAQGLYQEGYITYMRTDSPTLSSQAINAARTQAAKMFGADSVADAPRVYTGKSKNAQEAHEAIRPAGEVFKTPAELSSLLHGRAYDLYELIWKRTVASQMADAKVSTTTARIAVGPLGDGRVAEFSASGTVVTFRGFLAAYEESYDEARNQDDSQAESKLPNLEVGQKLKLDSVTAKDHQTTPPPRYTEASLVKALEEDGIGRPSTYAAIMSNIIAKGYVTKRGQALVPEWIAFTVIRFLEQNFGKMIDYKFTASMEEDLDQIADGKLDAKAWLTHFYFGGDDMTGLKDTAENILDQDPRAINSYPITDAITLRTGQYGPYIEIFQEPGSEGADENGRRIVNIPEELAPDELTPAKAQELVDAPIITDRVLGVDPATGFEVLFKDGRYGPYVVLNDPDAAKPKTGSLFKSMSPATIDLETALQLLSLPRVVGVDPETGLDITAQNGKFGPYLMKGKDSRSLGAEDEIFSIDLAGALARYAEPKYGGRRTAATPLREFGEDPASGGQVVAKTGQFGPYVSDGFVNATVPKDDTIEDMSPDRAFELLMARREKLGLEPGQAPAKSSGRGAKKTTARTVKAKGKKK
;
A
#
# COMPACT_ATOMS: atom_id res chain seq x y z
N MET A 1 3.13 32.56 21.21
CA MET A 1 3.13 31.07 21.15
C MET A 1 3.69 30.63 19.79
N ILE A 2 4.53 29.59 19.77
CA ILE A 2 5.07 29.02 18.50
C ILE A 2 4.67 27.55 18.39
N VAL A 3 4.13 27.19 17.21
CA VAL A 3 3.74 25.84 16.81
C VAL A 3 4.44 25.41 15.53
N GLU A 4 4.34 24.15 15.05
CA GLU A 4 5.05 23.70 13.86
C GLU A 4 4.38 24.13 12.55
N SER A 5 3.04 24.21 12.50
CA SER A 5 2.33 24.42 11.24
C SER A 5 1.36 25.59 11.26
N PRO A 6 1.16 26.27 10.12
CA PRO A 6 0.16 27.33 9.99
C PRO A 6 -1.29 26.86 10.28
N ALA A 7 -1.61 25.62 9.94
CA ALA A 7 -2.93 25.04 10.22
C ALA A 7 -3.18 24.93 11.73
N LYS A 8 -2.20 24.39 12.45
CA LYS A 8 -2.21 24.32 13.93
C LYS A 8 -2.32 25.70 14.56
N ALA A 9 -1.52 26.68 14.07
CA ALA A 9 -1.60 28.06 14.54
C ALA A 9 -3.01 28.65 14.37
N LYS A 10 -3.62 28.47 13.21
CA LYS A 10 -4.98 28.95 12.90
C LYS A 10 -6.03 28.32 13.81
N THR A 11 -5.89 27.02 14.12
CA THR A 11 -6.85 26.30 14.98
C THR A 11 -6.72 26.76 16.43
N ILE A 12 -5.51 26.80 16.96
CA ILE A 12 -5.24 27.19 18.35
C ILE A 12 -5.60 28.66 18.62
N SER A 13 -5.32 29.57 17.67
CA SER A 13 -5.69 31.00 17.81
C SER A 13 -7.20 31.22 18.03
N LYS A 14 -8.06 30.30 17.61
CA LYS A 14 -9.52 30.39 17.86
C LYS A 14 -9.89 30.14 19.32
N TYR A 15 -9.03 29.42 20.06
CA TYR A 15 -9.29 28.99 21.44
C TYR A 15 -8.62 29.87 22.48
N LEU A 16 -7.67 30.71 22.02
CA LEU A 16 -6.92 31.64 22.87
C LEU A 16 -7.47 33.07 22.77
N GLY A 17 -7.23 33.88 23.79
CA GLY A 17 -7.60 35.29 23.80
C GLY A 17 -6.70 36.16 22.95
N SER A 18 -7.06 37.44 22.82
CA SER A 18 -6.30 38.44 22.05
C SER A 18 -4.92 38.76 22.64
N GLU A 19 -4.63 38.29 23.82
CA GLU A 19 -3.31 38.38 24.48
C GLU A 19 -2.28 37.43 23.91
N PHE A 20 -2.71 36.45 23.09
CA PHE A 20 -1.82 35.49 22.44
C PHE A 20 -1.64 35.78 20.95
N GLU A 21 -0.38 35.94 20.54
CA GLU A 21 0.02 35.85 19.15
C GLU A 21 0.54 34.43 18.88
N VAL A 22 -0.12 33.68 17.97
CA VAL A 22 0.24 32.30 17.61
C VAL A 22 0.86 32.25 16.23
N LEU A 23 2.13 31.87 16.16
CA LEU A 23 2.94 31.82 14.94
C LEU A 23 3.44 30.40 14.69
N ALA A 24 3.79 30.09 13.43
CA ALA A 24 4.29 28.80 13.02
C ALA A 24 5.77 28.86 12.61
N SER A 25 6.57 27.88 13.05
CA SER A 25 7.93 27.64 12.57
C SER A 25 7.99 27.02 11.18
N VAL A 26 6.86 26.42 10.73
CA VAL A 26 6.76 25.66 9.49
C VAL A 26 7.74 24.49 9.49
N GLY A 27 7.76 23.67 10.54
CA GLY A 27 8.69 22.56 10.77
C GLY A 27 10.05 23.01 11.31
N HIS A 28 11.09 22.21 11.08
CA HIS A 28 12.45 22.50 11.54
C HIS A 28 13.03 23.77 10.92
N ILE A 29 13.56 24.67 11.76
CA ILE A 29 14.24 25.90 11.32
C ILE A 29 15.75 25.73 11.19
N ARG A 30 16.32 24.67 11.76
CA ARG A 30 17.73 24.32 11.76
C ARG A 30 17.89 22.81 11.53
N GLU A 31 18.91 22.41 10.77
CA GLU A 31 19.16 21.01 10.41
C GLU A 31 20.68 20.76 10.37
N LEU A 32 21.10 19.48 10.46
CA LEU A 32 22.48 19.11 10.22
C LEU A 32 22.94 19.59 8.84
N VAL A 33 24.05 20.31 8.79
CA VAL A 33 24.62 20.84 7.55
C VAL A 33 24.94 19.68 6.59
N GLU A 34 24.60 19.85 5.31
CA GLU A 34 25.07 18.91 4.30
C GLU A 34 26.59 19.00 4.13
N PRO A 35 27.35 17.88 4.02
CA PRO A 35 28.81 17.90 3.93
C PRO A 35 29.38 18.82 2.85
N LYS A 36 28.67 18.98 1.71
CA LYS A 36 29.04 19.93 0.66
C LYS A 36 29.04 21.39 1.13
N ASN A 37 28.22 21.73 2.12
CA ASN A 37 28.00 23.07 2.67
C ASN A 37 28.79 23.32 3.97
N VAL A 38 29.55 22.36 4.46
CA VAL A 38 30.46 22.54 5.62
C VAL A 38 31.46 23.64 5.32
N PRO A 39 31.71 24.60 6.25
CA PRO A 39 32.70 25.66 6.08
C PRO A 39 34.09 25.14 5.69
N LYS A 40 34.81 25.90 4.86
CA LYS A 40 36.09 25.45 4.27
C LYS A 40 37.11 25.06 5.34
N GLU A 41 37.12 25.76 6.46
CA GLU A 41 38.02 25.57 7.60
C GLU A 41 37.81 24.19 8.27
N LEU A 42 36.54 23.73 8.29
CA LEU A 42 36.13 22.46 8.92
C LEU A 42 36.12 21.26 7.94
N LYS A 43 36.30 21.52 6.62
CA LYS A 43 36.24 20.41 5.60
C LYS A 43 37.32 19.36 5.77
N LYS A 44 38.45 19.68 6.39
CA LYS A 44 39.55 18.75 6.63
C LYS A 44 39.47 18.02 7.97
N THR A 45 38.47 18.31 8.80
CA THR A 45 38.17 17.64 10.07
C THR A 45 37.06 16.60 9.88
N ALA A 46 36.67 15.89 10.93
CA ALA A 46 35.53 14.96 10.95
C ALA A 46 34.22 15.61 10.46
N PHE A 47 34.01 16.91 10.71
CA PHE A 47 32.86 17.65 10.16
C PHE A 47 32.75 17.59 8.64
N GLY A 48 33.86 17.52 7.93
CA GLY A 48 33.87 17.54 6.46
C GLY A 48 33.14 16.36 5.84
N LYS A 49 33.17 15.19 6.51
CA LYS A 49 32.49 13.95 6.03
C LYS A 49 31.03 13.88 6.51
N PHE A 50 30.75 14.23 7.75
CA PHE A 50 29.47 13.95 8.40
C PHE A 50 28.68 15.18 8.81
N ALA A 51 29.33 16.36 8.92
CA ALA A 51 28.87 17.52 9.69
C ALA A 51 28.64 17.18 11.18
N VAL A 52 29.39 16.18 11.69
CA VAL A 52 29.46 15.73 13.08
C VAL A 52 30.91 15.51 13.42
N ASP A 53 31.36 16.01 14.58
CA ASP A 53 32.72 15.81 15.08
C ASP A 53 32.82 14.50 15.86
N VAL A 54 33.05 13.40 15.12
CA VAL A 54 33.15 12.07 15.73
C VAL A 54 34.38 11.91 16.64
N ASP A 55 35.40 12.71 16.45
CA ASP A 55 36.64 12.65 17.22
C ASP A 55 36.54 13.39 18.57
N ASN A 56 35.57 14.35 18.69
CA ASN A 56 35.35 15.16 19.90
C ASN A 56 33.90 15.12 20.38
N GLY A 57 33.44 13.93 20.76
CA GLY A 57 32.14 13.72 21.44
C GLY A 57 30.93 13.90 20.58
N PHE A 58 31.03 13.62 19.28
CA PHE A 58 29.93 13.60 18.30
C PHE A 58 29.15 14.92 18.17
N THR A 59 29.84 16.05 18.39
CA THR A 59 29.21 17.37 18.31
C THR A 59 28.65 17.62 16.90
N PRO A 60 27.36 17.88 16.73
CA PRO A 60 26.73 18.11 15.42
C PRO A 60 26.93 19.55 14.96
N LEU A 61 27.12 19.76 13.66
CA LEU A 61 27.14 21.05 13.01
C LEU A 61 25.78 21.39 12.43
N TYR A 62 25.05 22.27 13.08
CA TYR A 62 23.75 22.72 12.61
C TYR A 62 23.81 24.01 11.80
N GLY A 63 22.98 24.09 10.76
CA GLY A 63 22.78 25.29 9.94
C GLY A 63 21.31 25.65 9.81
N ILE A 64 21.01 26.88 9.48
CA ILE A 64 19.65 27.33 9.20
C ILE A 64 19.15 26.62 7.95
N THR A 65 17.97 26.02 8.03
CA THR A 65 17.30 25.34 6.90
C THR A 65 17.01 26.32 5.77
N ALA A 66 17.26 25.93 4.52
CA ALA A 66 17.03 26.78 3.35
C ALA A 66 15.58 27.29 3.33
N GLY A 67 15.40 28.58 3.07
CA GLY A 67 14.09 29.24 3.03
C GLY A 67 13.51 29.66 4.38
N LYS A 68 14.16 29.34 5.53
CA LYS A 68 13.66 29.68 6.87
C LYS A 68 14.09 31.03 7.41
N THR A 69 14.95 31.75 6.72
CA THR A 69 15.47 33.07 7.20
C THR A 69 14.35 34.06 7.48
N LYS A 70 13.34 34.14 6.59
CA LYS A 70 12.19 35.04 6.79
C LYS A 70 11.35 34.61 8.00
N THR A 71 11.01 33.32 8.11
CA THR A 71 10.26 32.78 9.26
C THR A 71 10.97 33.13 10.58
N ILE A 72 12.29 32.95 10.65
CA ILE A 72 13.08 33.30 11.84
C ILE A 72 13.04 34.80 12.12
N GLN A 73 13.10 35.65 11.10
CA GLN A 73 12.98 37.10 11.27
C GLN A 73 11.62 37.52 11.82
N ASP A 74 10.54 36.94 11.28
CA ASP A 74 9.15 37.17 11.71
C ASP A 74 8.97 36.73 13.18
N LEU A 75 9.44 35.53 13.55
CA LEU A 75 9.42 35.03 14.92
C LEU A 75 10.25 35.93 15.89
N LYS A 76 11.41 36.40 15.47
CA LYS A 76 12.23 37.33 16.27
C LYS A 76 11.59 38.72 16.44
N ALA A 77 10.83 39.17 15.43
CA ALA A 77 10.11 40.44 15.48
C ALA A 77 8.96 40.35 16.50
N ALA A 78 8.15 39.30 16.43
CA ALA A 78 7.08 39.08 17.39
C ALA A 78 7.58 38.89 18.82
N LEU A 79 8.70 38.18 19.00
CA LEU A 79 9.28 37.94 20.33
C LEU A 79 9.73 39.23 21.04
N LYS A 80 10.09 40.30 20.33
CA LYS A 80 10.50 41.60 20.93
C LYS A 80 9.40 42.28 21.75
N GLY A 81 8.14 42.04 21.42
CA GLY A 81 6.98 42.60 22.10
C GLY A 81 6.26 41.61 23.04
N ALA A 82 6.81 40.41 23.21
CA ALA A 82 6.21 39.39 24.04
C ALA A 82 6.73 39.43 25.49
N ASP A 83 5.84 39.17 26.47
CA ASP A 83 6.21 39.02 27.89
C ASP A 83 6.63 37.58 28.21
N GLU A 84 6.10 36.58 27.50
CA GLU A 84 6.41 35.17 27.66
C GLU A 84 6.42 34.45 26.29
N LEU A 85 7.19 33.35 26.19
CA LEU A 85 7.24 32.49 25.03
C LEU A 85 6.69 31.08 25.37
N PHE A 86 5.61 30.67 24.70
CA PHE A 86 5.11 29.31 24.74
C PHE A 86 5.58 28.55 23.52
N LEU A 87 6.22 27.39 23.75
CA LEU A 87 6.60 26.43 22.71
C LEU A 87 5.57 25.28 22.73
N ALA A 88 4.70 25.28 21.74
CA ALA A 88 3.54 24.38 21.64
C ALA A 88 3.68 23.43 20.43
N THR A 89 4.90 22.92 20.24
CA THR A 89 5.22 21.89 19.27
C THR A 89 4.65 20.53 19.70
N ASP A 90 4.56 19.55 18.75
CA ASP A 90 4.01 18.23 19.04
C ASP A 90 4.72 17.58 20.24
N GLU A 91 4.08 16.58 20.84
CA GLU A 91 4.55 15.96 22.08
C GLU A 91 5.65 14.91 21.87
N ASP A 92 5.97 14.57 20.60
CA ASP A 92 7.00 13.60 20.28
C ASP A 92 8.44 14.21 20.34
N ARG A 93 9.46 13.35 20.25
CA ARG A 93 10.88 13.74 20.24
C ARG A 93 11.19 14.78 19.17
N GLU A 94 10.51 14.71 18.01
CA GLU A 94 10.72 15.64 16.90
C GLU A 94 10.19 17.03 17.24
N GLY A 95 9.02 17.11 17.88
CA GLY A 95 8.46 18.36 18.39
C GLY A 95 9.33 18.98 19.50
N GLU A 96 9.89 18.15 20.39
CA GLU A 96 10.81 18.61 21.44
C GLU A 96 12.10 19.18 20.84
N ALA A 97 12.67 18.51 19.82
CA ALA A 97 13.85 18.99 19.12
C ALA A 97 13.57 20.29 18.33
N ILE A 98 12.38 20.44 17.73
CA ILE A 98 11.97 21.69 17.08
C ILE A 98 11.92 22.82 18.10
N ALA A 99 11.36 22.59 19.29
CA ALA A 99 11.31 23.55 20.37
C ALA A 99 12.72 23.97 20.81
N TRP A 100 13.62 23.01 20.99
CA TRP A 100 15.01 23.26 21.32
C TRP A 100 15.72 24.07 20.22
N HIS A 101 15.57 23.72 18.96
CA HIS A 101 16.16 24.48 17.85
C HIS A 101 15.63 25.93 17.78
N LEU A 102 14.37 26.15 18.16
CA LEU A 102 13.77 27.49 18.26
C LEU A 102 14.48 28.30 19.36
N LEU A 103 14.71 27.71 20.53
CA LEU A 103 15.42 28.38 21.62
C LEU A 103 16.86 28.80 21.23
N GLU A 104 17.59 27.86 20.60
CA GLU A 104 18.95 28.09 20.15
C GLU A 104 19.08 29.23 19.12
N VAL A 105 18.10 29.40 18.24
CA VAL A 105 18.12 30.42 17.18
C VAL A 105 17.53 31.75 17.64
N LEU A 106 16.43 31.69 18.42
CA LEU A 106 15.72 32.91 18.85
C LEU A 106 16.39 33.60 20.06
N LYS A 107 16.98 32.81 20.96
CA LYS A 107 17.65 33.26 22.21
C LYS A 107 16.76 34.22 22.99
N PRO A 108 15.54 33.75 23.41
CA PRO A 108 14.57 34.60 24.10
C PRO A 108 15.15 35.18 25.42
N LYS A 109 14.77 36.40 25.75
CA LYS A 109 15.10 37.04 27.03
C LYS A 109 13.93 36.98 28.01
N VAL A 110 12.78 36.50 27.57
CA VAL A 110 11.55 36.33 28.32
C VAL A 110 11.43 34.89 28.83
N PRO A 111 10.61 34.64 29.86
CA PRO A 111 10.30 33.27 30.31
C PRO A 111 9.82 32.38 29.19
N VAL A 112 10.33 31.16 29.16
CA VAL A 112 9.93 30.14 28.17
C VAL A 112 9.18 29.01 28.85
N LYS A 113 8.05 28.62 28.27
CA LYS A 113 7.20 27.55 28.77
C LYS A 113 6.96 26.54 27.65
N ARG A 114 7.17 25.27 27.93
CA ARG A 114 6.82 24.15 27.03
C ARG A 114 5.39 23.73 27.30
N MET A 115 4.57 23.72 26.28
CA MET A 115 3.15 23.35 26.33
C MET A 115 2.94 22.09 25.49
N VAL A 116 2.34 21.07 26.10
CA VAL A 116 2.11 19.76 25.48
C VAL A 116 0.61 19.40 25.54
N PHE A 117 0.06 18.84 24.48
CA PHE A 117 -1.35 18.42 24.40
C PHE A 117 -1.50 17.32 23.35
N HIS A 118 -2.40 16.36 23.64
CA HIS A 118 -2.67 15.20 22.79
C HIS A 118 -3.73 15.47 21.70
N GLU A 119 -4.53 16.53 21.86
CA GLU A 119 -5.57 16.95 20.91
C GLU A 119 -5.70 18.47 20.86
N ILE A 120 -6.20 18.99 19.75
CA ILE A 120 -6.38 20.42 19.57
C ILE A 120 -7.87 20.78 19.75
N THR A 121 -8.33 20.67 20.99
CA THR A 121 -9.66 21.13 21.43
C THR A 121 -9.50 22.36 22.32
N LYS A 122 -10.60 23.10 22.55
CA LYS A 122 -10.55 24.28 23.40
C LYS A 122 -10.15 23.91 24.83
N GLU A 123 -10.73 22.84 25.33
CA GLU A 123 -10.54 22.33 26.69
C GLU A 123 -9.09 21.87 26.89
N ALA A 124 -8.54 21.05 25.97
CA ALA A 124 -7.17 20.57 26.05
C ALA A 124 -6.14 21.70 25.93
N ILE A 125 -6.37 22.71 25.08
CA ILE A 125 -5.49 23.86 24.95
C ILE A 125 -5.51 24.72 26.22
N GLN A 126 -6.67 24.95 26.83
CA GLN A 126 -6.78 25.71 28.09
C GLN A 126 -6.15 24.96 29.28
N GLU A 127 -6.32 23.65 29.33
CA GLU A 127 -5.69 22.81 30.34
C GLU A 127 -4.15 22.84 30.20
N ALA A 128 -3.64 22.67 28.97
CA ALA A 128 -2.19 22.69 28.69
C ALA A 128 -1.53 24.04 29.02
N LEU A 129 -2.27 25.17 28.94
CA LEU A 129 -1.75 26.46 29.38
C LEU A 129 -1.49 26.50 30.91
N ASN A 130 -2.30 25.77 31.71
CA ASN A 130 -2.15 25.70 33.14
C ASN A 130 -1.11 24.67 33.61
N HIS A 131 -0.71 23.74 32.71
CA HIS A 131 0.18 22.62 33.01
C HIS A 131 1.45 22.64 32.12
N THR A 132 2.12 23.80 32.07
CA THR A 132 3.36 23.95 31.30
C THR A 132 4.56 23.34 32.04
N ARG A 133 5.56 22.89 31.28
CA ARG A 133 6.81 22.35 31.83
C ARG A 133 8.05 23.02 31.21
N ALA A 134 9.22 22.65 31.67
CA ALA A 134 10.48 22.94 30.97
C ALA A 134 10.63 22.05 29.74
N LEU A 135 11.57 22.41 28.87
CA LEU A 135 12.01 21.55 27.76
C LEU A 135 12.61 20.26 28.33
N ASP A 136 12.30 19.15 27.71
CA ASP A 136 12.85 17.85 28.05
C ASP A 136 14.13 17.61 27.21
N ASN A 137 15.27 17.71 27.90
CA ASN A 137 16.57 17.61 27.25
C ASN A 137 16.90 16.15 26.86
N ASP A 138 16.37 15.16 27.55
CA ASP A 138 16.63 13.75 27.27
C ASP A 138 15.92 13.34 25.96
N LEU A 139 14.69 13.85 25.73
CA LEU A 139 14.00 13.70 24.44
C LEU A 139 14.76 14.38 23.29
N VAL A 140 15.32 15.57 23.54
CA VAL A 140 16.15 16.29 22.55
C VAL A 140 17.41 15.48 22.24
N GLU A 141 18.11 14.99 23.25
CA GLU A 141 19.32 14.18 23.08
C GLU A 141 19.05 12.88 22.32
N ALA A 142 17.95 12.21 22.58
CA ALA A 142 17.53 11.01 21.85
C ALA A 142 17.26 11.29 20.35
N GLN A 143 16.60 12.42 20.05
CA GLN A 143 16.37 12.85 18.66
C GLN A 143 17.68 13.21 17.96
N GLU A 144 18.57 13.96 18.63
CA GLU A 144 19.88 14.33 18.11
C GLU A 144 20.75 13.09 17.86
N THR A 145 20.79 12.15 18.81
CA THR A 145 21.47 10.87 18.67
C THR A 145 20.97 10.09 17.47
N ARG A 146 19.65 9.98 17.28
CA ARG A 146 19.05 9.35 16.10
C ARG A 146 19.53 10.01 14.81
N ARG A 147 19.53 11.35 14.73
CA ARG A 147 20.00 12.10 13.55
C ARG A 147 21.47 11.85 13.26
N ILE A 148 22.31 11.80 14.30
CA ILE A 148 23.73 11.50 14.18
C ILE A 148 23.93 10.08 13.67
N VAL A 149 23.30 9.08 14.27
CA VAL A 149 23.41 7.68 13.84
C VAL A 149 22.98 7.49 12.38
N ASP A 150 21.83 8.03 12.00
CA ASP A 150 21.33 7.92 10.62
C ASP A 150 22.29 8.61 9.64
N ARG A 151 22.93 9.72 10.03
CA ARG A 151 23.98 10.40 9.28
C ARG A 151 25.23 9.53 9.13
N LEU A 152 25.77 9.01 10.23
CA LEU A 152 26.97 8.17 10.22
C LEU A 152 26.75 6.90 9.39
N PHE A 153 25.65 6.20 9.63
CA PHE A 153 25.31 4.98 8.91
C PHE A 153 25.19 5.22 7.39
N GLY A 154 24.41 6.25 7.01
CA GLY A 154 24.17 6.55 5.61
C GLY A 154 25.45 7.01 4.88
N TYR A 155 26.29 7.80 5.52
CA TYR A 155 27.49 8.36 4.90
C TYR A 155 28.74 7.47 4.99
N GLU A 156 28.73 6.45 5.84
CA GLU A 156 29.75 5.39 5.80
C GLU A 156 29.41 4.35 4.73
N ILE A 157 28.19 3.85 4.68
CA ILE A 157 27.83 2.69 3.86
C ILE A 157 27.47 3.08 2.42
N SER A 158 26.70 4.16 2.19
CA SER A 158 26.27 4.52 0.83
C SER A 158 27.43 4.77 -0.15
N PRO A 159 28.55 5.45 0.21
CA PRO A 159 29.68 5.60 -0.69
C PRO A 159 30.34 4.27 -1.07
N VAL A 160 30.25 3.26 -0.20
CA VAL A 160 30.74 1.91 -0.49
C VAL A 160 29.90 1.26 -1.57
N LEU A 161 28.56 1.35 -1.44
CA LEU A 161 27.62 0.87 -2.47
C LEU A 161 27.89 1.55 -3.82
N TRP A 162 28.23 2.86 -3.82
CA TRP A 162 28.54 3.59 -5.06
C TRP A 162 29.83 3.10 -5.75
N ARG A 163 30.81 2.70 -4.98
CA ARG A 163 32.09 2.20 -5.50
C ARG A 163 31.99 0.77 -5.99
N LYS A 164 31.21 -0.07 -5.29
CA LYS A 164 31.17 -1.51 -5.51
C LYS A 164 30.00 -1.94 -6.41
N ILE A 165 28.88 -1.21 -6.42
CA ILE A 165 27.67 -1.58 -7.15
C ILE A 165 27.27 -0.49 -8.16
N ASN A 166 26.62 0.59 -7.72
CA ASN A 166 26.15 1.67 -8.61
C ASN A 166 25.97 2.99 -7.87
N ARG A 167 26.19 4.11 -8.57
CA ARG A 167 25.96 5.46 -8.02
C ARG A 167 24.46 5.70 -7.73
N GLY A 168 24.17 6.46 -6.66
CA GLY A 168 22.82 6.84 -6.27
C GLY A 168 22.14 5.84 -5.33
N LEU A 169 22.72 4.66 -5.11
CA LEU A 169 22.23 3.72 -4.09
C LEU A 169 22.43 4.31 -2.69
N SER A 170 21.57 3.91 -1.75
CA SER A 170 21.68 4.35 -0.36
C SER A 170 21.40 3.20 0.60
N ALA A 171 22.15 3.15 1.68
CA ALA A 171 21.82 2.34 2.84
C ALA A 171 21.25 3.24 3.93
N GLY A 172 20.35 2.72 4.71
CA GLY A 172 19.77 3.38 5.88
C GLY A 172 19.51 2.36 6.96
N ARG A 173 19.71 2.75 8.21
CA ARG A 173 19.64 1.87 9.39
C ARG A 173 18.30 1.10 9.49
N VAL A 174 17.20 1.75 9.19
CA VAL A 174 15.85 1.15 9.22
C VAL A 174 15.38 0.76 7.81
N GLN A 175 15.83 1.49 6.78
CA GLN A 175 15.50 1.23 5.39
C GLN A 175 16.06 -0.11 4.90
N SER A 176 17.32 -0.42 5.21
CA SER A 176 17.97 -1.65 4.70
C SER A 176 17.35 -2.93 5.25
N PRO A 177 17.00 -3.06 6.55
CA PRO A 177 16.22 -4.18 7.07
C PRO A 177 14.83 -4.29 6.43
N ALA A 178 14.13 -3.19 6.16
CA ALA A 178 12.85 -3.22 5.48
C ALA A 178 12.95 -3.77 4.04
N VAL A 179 14.00 -3.37 3.29
CA VAL A 179 14.27 -3.94 1.96
C VAL A 179 14.64 -5.42 2.07
N ARG A 180 15.39 -5.79 3.11
CA ARG A 180 15.79 -7.19 3.36
C ARG A 180 14.57 -8.10 3.58
N LEU A 181 13.56 -7.67 4.37
CA LEU A 181 12.30 -8.42 4.53
C LEU A 181 11.62 -8.71 3.19
N VAL A 182 11.54 -7.71 2.32
CA VAL A 182 10.91 -7.86 1.00
C VAL A 182 11.74 -8.79 0.10
N VAL A 183 13.07 -8.69 0.12
CA VAL A 183 13.98 -9.56 -0.64
C VAL A 183 13.93 -11.00 -0.12
N GLU A 184 13.93 -11.22 1.20
CA GLU A 184 13.82 -12.56 1.79
C GLU A 184 12.50 -13.23 1.40
N ARG A 185 11.38 -12.52 1.46
CA ARG A 185 10.09 -13.03 0.99
C ARG A 185 10.12 -13.42 -0.49
N GLU A 186 10.78 -12.64 -1.34
CA GLU A 186 10.91 -12.99 -2.76
C GLU A 186 11.85 -14.18 -2.97
N ARG A 187 12.93 -14.32 -2.17
CA ARG A 187 13.78 -15.53 -2.16
C ARG A 187 12.98 -16.79 -1.77
N GLU A 188 12.10 -16.69 -0.76
CA GLU A 188 11.18 -17.78 -0.39
C GLU A 188 10.28 -18.17 -1.57
N ARG A 189 9.73 -17.17 -2.28
CA ARG A 189 8.89 -17.39 -3.47
C ARG A 189 9.66 -18.01 -4.64
N MET A 190 10.88 -17.57 -4.88
CA MET A 190 11.76 -18.13 -5.92
C MET A 190 12.17 -19.58 -5.63
N ALA A 191 12.29 -19.94 -4.36
CA ALA A 191 12.62 -21.30 -3.92
C ALA A 191 11.39 -22.22 -3.84
N PHE A 192 10.19 -21.66 -3.89
CA PHE A 192 8.95 -22.40 -3.71
C PHE A 192 8.69 -23.32 -4.91
N VAL A 193 8.32 -24.57 -4.60
CA VAL A 193 7.91 -25.58 -5.60
C VAL A 193 6.42 -25.87 -5.40
N SER A 194 5.63 -25.58 -6.43
CA SER A 194 4.19 -25.84 -6.42
C SER A 194 3.90 -27.34 -6.47
N ALA A 195 3.01 -27.79 -5.60
CA ALA A 195 2.48 -29.15 -5.60
C ALA A 195 1.02 -29.13 -6.11
N SER A 196 0.67 -30.12 -6.95
CA SER A 196 -0.71 -30.33 -7.42
C SER A 196 -1.40 -31.36 -6.53
N TYR A 197 -2.65 -31.12 -6.20
CA TYR A 197 -3.50 -32.04 -5.46
C TYR A 197 -4.96 -31.86 -5.87
N TYR A 198 -5.79 -32.86 -5.59
CA TYR A 198 -7.20 -32.81 -5.87
C TYR A 198 -8.02 -32.94 -4.60
N ASP A 199 -9.17 -32.27 -4.57
CA ASP A 199 -10.24 -32.53 -3.59
C ASP A 199 -11.50 -33.00 -4.31
N VAL A 200 -12.48 -33.46 -3.53
CA VAL A 200 -13.81 -33.84 -4.03
C VAL A 200 -14.84 -33.02 -3.28
N LYS A 201 -15.66 -32.28 -4.03
CA LYS A 201 -16.77 -31.49 -3.52
C LYS A 201 -18.09 -32.14 -3.97
N ALA A 202 -19.05 -32.14 -3.07
CA ALA A 202 -20.40 -32.66 -3.37
C ALA A 202 -21.44 -31.61 -2.94
N VAL A 203 -22.50 -31.50 -3.72
CA VAL A 203 -23.71 -30.75 -3.37
C VAL A 203 -24.77 -31.74 -2.94
N PHE A 204 -25.29 -31.56 -1.75
CA PHE A 204 -26.32 -32.39 -1.18
C PHE A 204 -27.64 -31.63 -1.03
N ASP A 205 -28.73 -32.30 -1.34
CA ASP A 205 -30.10 -31.84 -1.11
C ASP A 205 -30.68 -32.45 0.15
N THR A 206 -31.43 -31.67 0.92
CA THR A 206 -32.28 -32.21 1.97
C THR A 206 -33.41 -33.02 1.37
N ALA A 207 -33.87 -34.09 2.06
CA ALA A 207 -34.91 -35.00 1.56
C ALA A 207 -36.23 -34.31 1.19
N ALA A 208 -36.45 -33.11 1.71
CA ALA A 208 -37.59 -32.26 1.32
C ALA A 208 -37.38 -31.49 -0.01
N GLY A 209 -36.21 -31.57 -0.64
CA GLY A 209 -35.91 -30.94 -1.93
C GLY A 209 -35.89 -29.42 -1.94
N SER A 210 -35.81 -28.78 -0.77
CA SER A 210 -35.96 -27.33 -0.63
C SER A 210 -34.66 -26.54 -0.43
N GLN A 211 -33.57 -27.23 -0.06
CA GLN A 211 -32.30 -26.55 0.24
C GLN A 211 -31.10 -27.44 -0.12
N SER A 212 -30.20 -26.90 -0.93
CA SER A 212 -28.94 -27.54 -1.31
C SER A 212 -27.79 -26.91 -0.52
N PHE A 213 -26.72 -27.65 -0.27
CA PHE A 213 -25.50 -27.14 0.36
C PHE A 213 -24.29 -27.92 -0.13
N GLU A 214 -23.15 -27.21 -0.21
CA GLU A 214 -21.88 -27.80 -0.61
C GLU A 214 -21.17 -28.42 0.61
N ALA A 215 -20.54 -29.57 0.39
CA ALA A 215 -19.69 -30.25 1.37
C ALA A 215 -18.39 -30.73 0.69
N LYS A 216 -17.29 -30.67 1.43
CA LYS A 216 -15.97 -31.07 0.99
C LYS A 216 -15.58 -32.41 1.61
N LEU A 217 -15.00 -33.30 0.82
CA LEU A 217 -14.48 -34.58 1.31
C LEU A 217 -13.36 -34.33 2.34
N GLN A 218 -13.50 -34.95 3.51
CA GLN A 218 -12.54 -34.85 4.61
C GLN A 218 -11.74 -36.12 4.81
N THR A 219 -12.43 -37.27 4.78
CA THR A 219 -11.78 -38.56 4.95
C THR A 219 -12.33 -39.61 3.98
N LEU A 220 -11.47 -40.53 3.62
CA LEU A 220 -11.84 -41.75 2.92
C LEU A 220 -11.38 -42.94 3.78
N ASP A 221 -12.35 -43.71 4.23
CA ASP A 221 -12.14 -44.86 5.16
C ASP A 221 -11.33 -44.45 6.41
N GLY A 222 -11.68 -43.29 6.97
CA GLY A 222 -11.05 -42.68 8.14
C GLY A 222 -9.70 -41.99 7.90
N LYS A 223 -9.11 -42.12 6.71
CA LYS A 223 -7.86 -41.43 6.36
C LYS A 223 -8.14 -40.02 5.81
N ARG A 224 -7.52 -39.03 6.42
CA ARG A 224 -7.69 -37.62 5.98
C ARG A 224 -7.18 -37.39 4.56
N ILE A 225 -7.93 -36.60 3.77
CA ILE A 225 -7.53 -36.16 2.45
C ILE A 225 -6.53 -35.00 2.58
N ALA A 226 -5.51 -34.99 1.74
CA ALA A 226 -4.53 -33.93 1.67
C ALA A 226 -5.17 -32.60 1.23
N SER A 227 -4.74 -31.51 1.84
CA SER A 227 -5.07 -30.14 1.48
C SER A 227 -3.79 -29.35 1.22
N GLY A 228 -3.88 -28.11 0.75
CA GLY A 228 -2.71 -27.24 0.52
C GLY A 228 -1.77 -27.11 1.73
N ASP A 229 -2.32 -27.17 2.95
CA ASP A 229 -1.53 -27.06 4.18
C ASP A 229 -0.70 -28.32 4.52
N ASN A 230 -0.90 -29.40 3.75
CA ASN A 230 -0.15 -30.64 3.92
C ASN A 230 1.09 -30.72 3.02
N PHE A 231 1.52 -29.63 2.44
CA PHE A 231 2.75 -29.56 1.64
C PHE A 231 3.73 -28.56 2.24
N ASP A 232 5.01 -28.91 2.19
CA ASP A 232 6.09 -27.98 2.49
C ASP A 232 6.38 -27.03 1.31
N ASP A 233 7.30 -26.09 1.51
CA ASP A 233 7.66 -25.13 0.46
C ASP A 233 8.42 -25.75 -0.72
N LEU A 234 8.85 -27.02 -0.62
CA LEU A 234 9.48 -27.78 -1.68
C LEU A 234 8.47 -28.71 -2.42
N GLY A 235 7.19 -28.60 -2.10
CA GLY A 235 6.12 -29.40 -2.69
C GLY A 235 6.03 -30.83 -2.17
N ASN A 236 6.74 -31.18 -1.08
CA ASN A 236 6.66 -32.50 -0.49
C ASN A 236 5.45 -32.61 0.44
N LEU A 237 4.76 -33.76 0.34
CA LEU A 237 3.62 -34.07 1.21
C LEU A 237 4.09 -34.26 2.66
N THR A 238 3.43 -33.57 3.58
CA THR A 238 3.69 -33.67 5.03
C THR A 238 2.53 -34.32 5.77
N GLY A 239 2.84 -35.10 6.82
CA GLY A 239 1.84 -35.74 7.65
C GLY A 239 1.26 -37.06 7.07
N ASN A 240 0.38 -37.70 7.86
CA ASN A 240 -0.28 -38.97 7.45
C ASN A 240 -1.64 -38.65 6.81
N VAL A 241 -1.63 -38.26 5.55
CA VAL A 241 -2.80 -37.90 4.78
C VAL A 241 -2.84 -38.69 3.46
N LEU A 242 -3.99 -38.76 2.81
CA LEU A 242 -4.17 -39.38 1.49
C LEU A 242 -4.12 -38.30 0.41
N LEU A 243 -3.12 -38.35 -0.43
CA LEU A 243 -3.04 -37.50 -1.62
C LEU A 243 -3.95 -38.09 -2.71
N LEU A 244 -4.82 -37.29 -3.25
CA LEU A 244 -5.59 -37.59 -4.46
C LEU A 244 -4.92 -36.94 -5.66
N ASP A 245 -4.69 -37.73 -6.70
CA ASP A 245 -4.39 -37.25 -8.05
C ASP A 245 -5.70 -37.17 -8.89
N GLU A 246 -5.60 -36.71 -10.10
CA GLU A 246 -6.73 -36.56 -11.01
C GLU A 246 -7.54 -37.87 -11.19
N ALA A 247 -6.83 -38.98 -11.40
CA ALA A 247 -7.45 -40.27 -11.65
C ALA A 247 -8.20 -40.80 -10.43
N SER A 248 -7.58 -40.73 -9.26
CA SER A 248 -8.18 -41.18 -8.00
C SER A 248 -9.31 -40.28 -7.51
N ALA A 249 -9.21 -38.99 -7.71
CA ALA A 249 -10.27 -38.02 -7.38
C ALA A 249 -11.50 -38.21 -8.30
N SER A 250 -11.26 -38.33 -9.62
CA SER A 250 -12.34 -38.60 -10.58
C SER A 250 -13.02 -39.92 -10.35
N ALA A 251 -12.25 -41.00 -10.14
CA ALA A 251 -12.80 -42.31 -9.82
C ALA A 251 -13.62 -42.33 -8.52
N LEU A 252 -13.17 -41.55 -7.52
CA LEU A 252 -13.90 -41.38 -6.28
C LEU A 252 -15.18 -40.56 -6.46
N ALA A 253 -15.15 -39.48 -7.23
CA ALA A 253 -16.35 -38.73 -7.58
C ALA A 253 -17.38 -39.59 -8.32
N ASP A 254 -16.92 -40.39 -9.29
CA ASP A 254 -17.80 -41.35 -9.99
C ASP A 254 -18.38 -42.39 -9.06
N ALA A 255 -17.61 -42.90 -8.10
CA ALA A 255 -18.08 -43.90 -7.13
C ALA A 255 -19.12 -43.30 -6.17
N VAL A 256 -18.91 -42.05 -5.70
CA VAL A 256 -19.86 -41.29 -4.89
C VAL A 256 -21.14 -40.97 -5.68
N GLY A 257 -21.01 -40.66 -6.97
CA GLY A 257 -22.10 -40.29 -7.87
C GLY A 257 -23.02 -41.46 -8.28
N LYS A 258 -22.66 -42.72 -7.98
CA LYS A 258 -23.47 -43.87 -8.36
C LYS A 258 -24.79 -43.90 -7.61
N SER A 259 -25.86 -44.22 -8.34
CA SER A 259 -27.20 -44.39 -7.76
C SER A 259 -27.24 -45.54 -6.75
N GLY A 260 -27.94 -45.34 -5.63
CA GLY A 260 -28.11 -46.34 -4.58
C GLY A 260 -27.06 -46.37 -3.48
N VAL A 261 -26.07 -45.45 -3.51
CA VAL A 261 -25.13 -45.25 -2.38
C VAL A 261 -25.89 -44.58 -1.23
N ASP A 262 -25.69 -45.12 -0.01
CA ASP A 262 -26.34 -44.57 1.18
C ASP A 262 -25.66 -43.24 1.57
N ILE A 263 -26.44 -42.18 1.76
CA ILE A 263 -25.96 -40.85 2.13
C ILE A 263 -26.71 -40.40 3.38
N SER A 264 -25.99 -40.22 4.47
CA SER A 264 -26.61 -39.84 5.73
C SER A 264 -25.72 -38.90 6.57
N VAL A 265 -26.37 -38.02 7.31
CA VAL A 265 -25.72 -37.15 8.27
C VAL A 265 -25.27 -37.95 9.49
N THR A 266 -24.00 -37.97 9.77
CA THR A 266 -23.42 -38.75 10.90
C THR A 266 -23.23 -37.91 12.16
N SER A 267 -22.99 -36.61 12.02
CA SER A 267 -22.91 -35.67 13.16
C SER A 267 -23.33 -34.25 12.74
N VAL A 268 -23.89 -33.53 13.68
CA VAL A 268 -24.14 -32.09 13.58
C VAL A 268 -23.69 -31.45 14.87
N GLU A 269 -22.67 -30.66 14.81
CA GLU A 269 -22.07 -29.98 15.97
C GLU A 269 -22.22 -28.48 15.81
N ALA A 270 -22.90 -27.83 16.75
CA ALA A 270 -22.95 -26.37 16.84
C ALA A 270 -21.97 -25.88 17.91
N LYS A 271 -21.01 -25.09 17.53
CA LYS A 271 -20.00 -24.48 18.43
C LYS A 271 -20.24 -22.99 18.54
N PRO A 272 -20.83 -22.52 19.66
CA PRO A 272 -20.90 -21.09 19.91
C PRO A 272 -19.50 -20.55 20.22
N SER A 273 -19.21 -19.39 19.68
CA SER A 273 -17.98 -18.65 19.96
C SER A 273 -18.24 -17.15 20.03
N THR A 274 -17.30 -16.42 20.61
CA THR A 274 -17.37 -14.96 20.70
C THR A 274 -16.20 -14.33 19.97
N ARG A 275 -16.47 -13.22 19.24
CA ARG A 275 -15.44 -12.38 18.64
C ARG A 275 -15.37 -11.11 19.45
N ARG A 276 -14.16 -10.73 19.87
CA ARG A 276 -13.90 -9.48 20.58
C ARG A 276 -13.58 -8.34 19.63
N PRO A 277 -13.97 -7.10 19.96
CA PRO A 277 -13.56 -5.95 19.15
C PRO A 277 -12.05 -5.73 19.29
N ALA A 278 -11.45 -5.30 18.18
CA ALA A 278 -10.06 -4.91 18.16
C ALA A 278 -9.82 -3.61 18.93
N ALA A 279 -8.58 -3.40 19.38
CA ALA A 279 -8.17 -2.21 20.13
C ALA A 279 -8.31 -0.92 19.28
N PRO A 280 -8.44 0.25 19.90
CA PRO A 280 -8.32 1.53 19.20
C PRO A 280 -7.03 1.62 18.40
N PHE A 281 -6.99 2.50 17.40
CA PHE A 281 -5.85 2.57 16.49
C PHE A 281 -4.57 3.09 17.15
N THR A 282 -3.48 2.39 16.87
CA THR A 282 -2.11 2.91 16.88
C THR A 282 -1.77 3.43 15.48
N THR A 283 -0.63 4.09 15.32
CA THR A 283 -0.13 4.52 13.99
C THR A 283 -0.03 3.35 13.02
N SER A 284 0.53 2.23 13.46
CA SER A 284 0.71 1.02 12.64
C SER A 284 -0.62 0.43 12.21
N THR A 285 -1.53 0.19 13.16
CA THR A 285 -2.83 -0.43 12.85
C THR A 285 -3.72 0.50 12.01
N LEU A 286 -3.61 1.83 12.16
CA LEU A 286 -4.30 2.78 11.29
C LEU A 286 -3.77 2.71 9.85
N GLN A 287 -2.44 2.65 9.66
CA GLN A 287 -1.85 2.51 8.32
C GLN A 287 -2.27 1.20 7.67
N GLN A 288 -2.30 0.10 8.41
CA GLN A 288 -2.73 -1.21 7.92
C GLN A 288 -4.18 -1.18 7.43
N GLU A 289 -5.10 -0.73 8.28
CA GLU A 289 -6.54 -0.72 7.94
C GLU A 289 -6.89 0.32 6.87
N ALA A 290 -6.25 1.49 6.86
CA ALA A 290 -6.41 2.46 5.80
C ALA A 290 -5.91 1.94 4.44
N SER A 291 -4.83 1.16 4.44
CA SER A 291 -4.33 0.50 3.23
C SER A 291 -5.32 -0.53 2.70
N ARG A 292 -5.88 -1.38 3.57
CA ARG A 292 -6.82 -2.45 3.19
C ARG A 292 -8.18 -1.91 2.76
N LYS A 293 -8.79 -1.03 3.57
CA LYS A 293 -10.17 -0.54 3.36
C LYS A 293 -10.28 0.65 2.43
N LEU A 294 -9.32 1.60 2.54
CA LEU A 294 -9.38 2.88 1.84
C LEU A 294 -8.39 2.96 0.68
N ARG A 295 -7.56 1.94 0.47
CA ARG A 295 -6.51 1.91 -0.56
C ARG A 295 -5.55 3.10 -0.46
N MET A 296 -5.29 3.56 0.75
CA MET A 296 -4.34 4.63 1.05
C MET A 296 -2.96 4.05 1.31
N SER A 297 -1.91 4.68 0.76
CA SER A 297 -0.55 4.36 1.16
C SER A 297 -0.27 4.81 2.60
N ALA A 298 0.74 4.25 3.25
CA ALA A 298 1.15 4.67 4.60
C ALA A 298 1.41 6.19 4.67
N LYS A 299 2.07 6.76 3.64
CA LYS A 299 2.28 8.21 3.56
C LYS A 299 0.97 8.99 3.45
N GLN A 300 0.06 8.57 2.56
CA GLN A 300 -1.23 9.25 2.39
C GLN A 300 -2.07 9.19 3.66
N THR A 301 -2.03 8.07 4.37
CA THR A 301 -2.71 7.91 5.66
C THR A 301 -2.17 8.91 6.68
N MET A 302 -0.84 9.01 6.82
CA MET A 302 -0.25 9.91 7.79
C MET A 302 -0.40 11.39 7.42
N ASP A 303 -0.28 11.76 6.14
CA ASP A 303 -0.53 13.14 5.68
C ASP A 303 -1.99 13.55 5.97
N THR A 304 -2.95 12.63 5.77
CA THR A 304 -4.38 12.88 6.04
C THR A 304 -4.66 12.95 7.55
N ALA A 305 -4.12 12.02 8.33
CA ALA A 305 -4.27 12.00 9.79
C ALA A 305 -3.67 13.27 10.44
N GLN A 306 -2.51 13.73 9.94
CA GLN A 306 -1.90 14.97 10.39
C GLN A 306 -2.81 16.18 10.13
N GLY A 307 -3.47 16.24 8.98
CA GLY A 307 -4.48 17.26 8.68
C GLY A 307 -5.65 17.22 9.66
N LEU A 308 -6.20 16.04 9.91
CA LEU A 308 -7.29 15.84 10.86
C LEU A 308 -6.92 16.26 12.30
N TYR A 309 -5.70 15.92 12.74
CA TYR A 309 -5.17 16.34 14.04
C TYR A 309 -5.02 17.86 14.13
N GLN A 310 -4.36 18.47 13.13
CA GLN A 310 -4.13 19.93 13.13
C GLN A 310 -5.42 20.75 13.08
N GLU A 311 -6.49 20.20 12.53
CA GLU A 311 -7.81 20.81 12.49
C GLU A 311 -8.67 20.48 13.73
N GLY A 312 -8.17 19.64 14.65
CA GLY A 312 -8.81 19.29 15.91
C GLY A 312 -9.91 18.24 15.80
N TYR A 313 -9.84 17.34 14.81
CA TYR A 313 -10.82 16.26 14.63
C TYR A 313 -10.41 14.95 15.30
N ILE A 314 -9.12 14.68 15.43
CA ILE A 314 -8.58 13.47 16.06
C ILE A 314 -7.47 13.83 17.05
N THR A 315 -7.12 12.86 17.90
CA THR A 315 -5.92 12.90 18.74
C THR A 315 -4.65 12.81 17.92
N TYR A 316 -3.50 13.00 18.55
CA TYR A 316 -2.19 12.88 17.91
C TYR A 316 -2.00 11.54 17.20
N MET A 317 -1.54 11.56 15.97
CA MET A 317 -1.55 10.41 15.06
C MET A 317 -0.29 9.55 15.12
N ARG A 318 0.75 9.95 15.87
CA ARG A 318 1.98 9.16 16.04
C ARG A 318 2.00 8.57 17.44
N THR A 319 1.43 7.40 17.60
CA THR A 319 1.33 6.68 18.87
C THR A 319 1.42 5.19 18.66
N ASP A 320 2.03 4.48 19.56
CA ASP A 320 2.04 3.01 19.69
C ASP A 320 1.08 2.54 20.79
N SER A 321 0.43 3.47 21.49
CA SER A 321 -0.53 3.18 22.56
C SER A 321 -1.95 2.94 22.02
N PRO A 322 -2.60 1.82 22.36
CA PRO A 322 -4.02 1.58 22.10
C PRO A 322 -4.92 2.08 23.24
N THR A 323 -4.37 2.74 24.25
CA THR A 323 -5.09 3.13 25.48
C THR A 323 -6.02 4.31 25.22
N LEU A 324 -7.20 4.29 25.79
CA LEU A 324 -8.13 5.43 25.80
C LEU A 324 -8.21 6.04 27.21
N SER A 325 -8.31 7.36 27.27
CA SER A 325 -8.64 8.08 28.50
C SER A 325 -10.03 7.70 29.02
N SER A 326 -10.31 7.97 30.28
CA SER A 326 -11.64 7.74 30.86
C SER A 326 -12.74 8.55 30.18
N GLN A 327 -12.44 9.79 29.75
CA GLN A 327 -13.34 10.62 28.97
C GLN A 327 -13.65 9.99 27.61
N ALA A 328 -12.63 9.51 26.89
CA ALA A 328 -12.79 8.87 25.60
C ALA A 328 -13.59 7.55 25.69
N ILE A 329 -13.33 6.74 26.72
CA ILE A 329 -14.13 5.53 27.00
C ILE A 329 -15.60 5.88 27.18
N ASN A 330 -15.91 6.90 27.99
CA ASN A 330 -17.28 7.34 28.24
C ASN A 330 -17.95 7.89 26.97
N ALA A 331 -17.21 8.67 26.17
CA ALA A 331 -17.67 9.20 24.88
C ALA A 331 -18.02 8.07 23.92
N ALA A 332 -17.11 7.08 23.75
CA ALA A 332 -17.33 5.94 22.88
C ALA A 332 -18.52 5.08 23.32
N ARG A 333 -18.66 4.80 24.63
CA ARG A 333 -19.80 4.06 25.19
C ARG A 333 -21.13 4.79 24.99
N THR A 334 -21.13 6.10 25.18
CA THR A 334 -22.31 6.95 24.95
C THR A 334 -22.74 6.92 23.48
N GLN A 335 -21.78 7.03 22.57
CA GLN A 335 -22.04 6.92 21.12
C GLN A 335 -22.55 5.53 20.73
N ALA A 336 -21.92 4.47 21.26
CA ALA A 336 -22.35 3.10 21.02
C ALA A 336 -23.81 2.87 21.46
N ALA A 337 -24.18 3.30 22.69
CA ALA A 337 -25.53 3.18 23.20
C ALA A 337 -26.56 3.95 22.35
N LYS A 338 -26.22 5.17 21.94
CA LYS A 338 -27.10 6.05 21.15
C LYS A 338 -27.35 5.51 19.74
N MET A 339 -26.34 4.94 19.09
CA MET A 339 -26.44 4.55 17.67
C MET A 339 -26.80 3.08 17.46
N PHE A 340 -26.39 2.21 18.37
CA PHE A 340 -26.53 0.75 18.21
C PHE A 340 -27.38 0.10 19.32
N GLY A 341 -27.87 0.88 20.29
CA GLY A 341 -28.65 0.40 21.43
C GLY A 341 -27.80 0.04 22.65
N ALA A 342 -28.42 0.06 23.83
CA ALA A 342 -27.73 -0.21 25.10
C ALA A 342 -27.12 -1.62 25.16
N ASP A 343 -27.79 -2.62 24.59
CA ASP A 343 -27.33 -4.02 24.57
C ASP A 343 -26.06 -4.20 23.72
N SER A 344 -25.73 -3.24 22.86
CA SER A 344 -24.53 -3.26 22.05
C SER A 344 -23.28 -2.74 22.78
N VAL A 345 -23.44 -2.20 24.00
CA VAL A 345 -22.33 -1.69 24.81
C VAL A 345 -21.79 -2.82 25.68
N ALA A 346 -20.48 -2.92 25.83
CA ALA A 346 -19.87 -3.90 26.74
C ALA A 346 -20.32 -3.64 28.20
N ASP A 347 -20.53 -4.70 28.99
CA ASP A 347 -21.00 -4.60 30.39
C ASP A 347 -20.11 -3.71 31.27
N ALA A 348 -18.80 -3.80 31.04
CA ALA A 348 -17.79 -2.96 31.71
C ALA A 348 -16.93 -2.20 30.66
N PRO A 349 -16.34 -1.05 31.03
CA PRO A 349 -15.36 -0.37 30.19
C PRO A 349 -14.23 -1.30 29.78
N ARG A 350 -13.90 -1.33 28.48
CA ARG A 350 -12.77 -2.10 27.97
C ARG A 350 -11.49 -1.28 28.05
N VAL A 351 -10.49 -1.83 28.68
CA VAL A 351 -9.15 -1.24 28.75
C VAL A 351 -8.22 -2.07 27.85
N TYR A 352 -7.51 -1.36 26.97
CA TYR A 352 -6.50 -1.94 26.10
C TYR A 352 -5.14 -1.41 26.54
N THR A 353 -4.17 -2.31 26.65
CA THR A 353 -2.78 -1.97 26.98
C THR A 353 -1.87 -2.35 25.84
N GLY A 354 -0.85 -1.52 25.56
CA GLY A 354 0.16 -1.83 24.55
C GLY A 354 0.98 -3.07 24.93
N LYS A 355 1.43 -3.80 23.92
CA LYS A 355 2.38 -4.92 24.11
C LYS A 355 3.81 -4.45 24.32
N SER A 356 4.13 -3.21 23.94
CA SER A 356 5.44 -2.60 24.10
C SER A 356 5.74 -2.38 25.57
N LYS A 357 6.82 -3.00 26.06
CA LYS A 357 7.34 -2.77 27.42
C LYS A 357 7.89 -1.36 27.60
N ASN A 358 8.21 -0.70 26.51
CA ASN A 358 8.74 0.65 26.41
C ASN A 358 7.80 1.49 25.53
N ALA A 359 6.51 1.61 25.93
CA ALA A 359 5.63 2.58 25.28
C ALA A 359 6.30 3.95 25.39
N GLN A 360 6.67 4.52 24.23
CA GLN A 360 7.17 5.89 24.17
C GLN A 360 6.06 6.81 24.61
N GLU A 361 6.20 7.36 25.80
CA GLU A 361 5.35 8.38 26.38
C GLU A 361 3.92 7.85 26.69
N ALA A 362 3.27 8.43 27.66
CA ALA A 362 1.89 8.06 28.06
C ALA A 362 0.86 8.58 27.03
N HIS A 363 1.04 8.18 25.76
CA HIS A 363 0.17 8.59 24.66
C HIS A 363 -1.15 7.86 24.69
N GLU A 364 -2.18 8.55 24.25
CA GLU A 364 -3.49 8.00 23.98
C GLU A 364 -3.53 7.40 22.55
N ALA A 365 -4.48 6.49 22.31
CA ALA A 365 -4.74 5.96 20.97
C ALA A 365 -5.25 7.04 20.00
N ILE A 366 -5.17 6.76 18.69
CA ILE A 366 -5.78 7.60 17.66
C ILE A 366 -7.30 7.45 17.73
N ARG A 367 -7.98 8.53 18.11
CA ARG A 367 -9.44 8.58 18.29
C ARG A 367 -10.02 9.92 17.85
N PRO A 368 -11.33 10.04 17.69
CA PRO A 368 -11.99 11.34 17.58
C PRO A 368 -11.66 12.24 18.78
N ALA A 369 -11.41 13.52 18.52
CA ALA A 369 -11.04 14.49 19.54
C ALA A 369 -12.24 14.93 20.39
N GLY A 370 -11.98 15.35 21.62
CA GLY A 370 -12.93 15.90 22.56
C GLY A 370 -13.64 14.84 23.43
N GLU A 371 -14.43 15.33 24.39
CA GLU A 371 -15.21 14.53 25.34
C GLU A 371 -16.53 14.03 24.74
N VAL A 372 -16.99 14.64 23.65
CA VAL A 372 -18.17 14.25 22.87
C VAL A 372 -17.74 14.08 21.41
N PHE A 373 -17.69 12.84 20.96
CA PHE A 373 -17.27 12.55 19.59
C PHE A 373 -18.29 13.07 18.57
N LYS A 374 -17.83 13.83 17.61
CA LYS A 374 -18.64 14.18 16.45
C LYS A 374 -18.84 12.94 15.58
N THR A 375 -20.05 12.67 15.18
CA THR A 375 -20.33 11.56 14.28
C THR A 375 -19.85 11.87 12.86
N PRO A 376 -19.55 10.86 12.03
CA PRO A 376 -19.23 11.07 10.61
C PRO A 376 -20.33 11.86 9.88
N ALA A 377 -21.61 11.62 10.21
CA ALA A 377 -22.74 12.34 9.63
C ALA A 377 -22.70 13.85 9.91
N GLU A 378 -22.36 14.25 11.14
CA GLU A 378 -22.21 15.67 11.53
C GLU A 378 -21.05 16.35 10.80
N LEU A 379 -20.03 15.60 10.44
CA LEU A 379 -18.84 16.13 9.73
C LEU A 379 -18.92 16.02 8.20
N SER A 380 -19.95 15.42 7.63
CA SER A 380 -20.11 15.21 6.20
C SER A 380 -20.08 16.48 5.35
N SER A 381 -20.47 17.62 5.94
CA SER A 381 -20.41 18.94 5.29
C SER A 381 -19.04 19.64 5.42
N LEU A 382 -18.19 19.19 6.34
CA LEU A 382 -16.89 19.79 6.66
C LEU A 382 -15.73 18.98 6.12
N LEU A 383 -15.79 17.67 6.25
CA LEU A 383 -14.76 16.74 5.77
C LEU A 383 -15.21 16.10 4.44
N HIS A 384 -14.29 15.96 3.49
CA HIS A 384 -14.58 15.38 2.18
C HIS A 384 -13.48 14.42 1.72
N GLY A 385 -13.85 13.42 0.92
CA GLY A 385 -12.94 12.45 0.36
C GLY A 385 -12.15 11.71 1.42
N ARG A 386 -10.84 11.56 1.23
CA ARG A 386 -9.98 10.77 2.14
C ARG A 386 -10.00 11.24 3.59
N ALA A 387 -10.17 12.52 3.85
CA ALA A 387 -10.25 13.05 5.22
C ALA A 387 -11.51 12.55 5.92
N TYR A 388 -12.64 12.54 5.22
CA TYR A 388 -13.89 11.99 5.72
C TYR A 388 -13.78 10.48 5.94
N ASP A 389 -13.29 9.75 4.93
CA ASP A 389 -13.19 8.29 4.97
C ASP A 389 -12.26 7.83 6.13
N LEU A 390 -11.14 8.51 6.33
CA LEU A 390 -10.20 8.20 7.41
C LEU A 390 -10.80 8.53 8.79
N TYR A 391 -11.47 9.67 8.91
CA TYR A 391 -12.16 10.02 10.16
C TYR A 391 -13.24 9.00 10.50
N GLU A 392 -14.06 8.59 9.52
CA GLU A 392 -15.09 7.58 9.71
C GLU A 392 -14.50 6.24 10.16
N LEU A 393 -13.37 5.84 9.57
CA LEU A 393 -12.65 4.63 9.94
C LEU A 393 -12.19 4.69 11.42
N ILE A 394 -11.58 5.82 11.84
CA ILE A 394 -11.11 6.05 13.20
C ILE A 394 -12.29 6.04 14.19
N TRP A 395 -13.38 6.75 13.85
CA TRP A 395 -14.57 6.82 14.67
C TRP A 395 -15.20 5.44 14.89
N LYS A 396 -15.41 4.68 13.79
CA LYS A 396 -15.98 3.32 13.84
C LYS A 396 -15.16 2.39 14.74
N ARG A 397 -13.83 2.40 14.57
CA ARG A 397 -12.92 1.57 15.36
C ARG A 397 -12.96 1.92 16.85
N THR A 398 -12.94 3.22 17.17
CA THR A 398 -12.97 3.70 18.54
C THR A 398 -14.27 3.32 19.24
N VAL A 399 -15.42 3.55 18.59
CA VAL A 399 -16.74 3.19 19.15
C VAL A 399 -16.86 1.67 19.30
N ALA A 400 -16.49 0.90 18.27
CA ALA A 400 -16.53 -0.55 18.29
C ALA A 400 -15.69 -1.14 19.43
N SER A 401 -14.56 -0.51 19.77
CA SER A 401 -13.68 -0.96 20.85
C SER A 401 -14.37 -1.05 22.21
N GLN A 402 -15.43 -0.28 22.43
CA GLN A 402 -16.20 -0.24 23.69
C GLN A 402 -17.54 -0.99 23.60
N MET A 403 -17.81 -1.64 22.46
CA MET A 403 -19.03 -2.42 22.25
C MET A 403 -18.92 -3.86 22.78
N ALA A 404 -20.06 -4.51 22.89
CA ALA A 404 -20.16 -5.90 23.31
C ALA A 404 -19.54 -6.85 22.28
N ASP A 405 -19.10 -8.01 22.74
CA ASP A 405 -18.59 -9.07 21.86
C ASP A 405 -19.66 -9.52 20.87
N ALA A 406 -19.28 -9.82 19.66
CA ALA A 406 -20.15 -10.49 18.72
C ALA A 406 -20.26 -11.98 19.08
N LYS A 407 -21.48 -12.52 19.04
CA LYS A 407 -21.72 -13.95 19.25
C LYS A 407 -21.97 -14.62 17.91
N VAL A 408 -21.23 -15.66 17.64
CA VAL A 408 -21.33 -16.44 16.41
C VAL A 408 -21.54 -17.91 16.77
N SER A 409 -22.23 -18.64 15.93
CA SER A 409 -22.39 -20.09 16.03
C SER A 409 -21.94 -20.72 14.73
N THR A 410 -20.92 -21.56 14.79
CA THR A 410 -20.47 -22.37 13.67
C THR A 410 -21.05 -23.75 13.79
N THR A 411 -21.91 -24.12 12.83
CA THR A 411 -22.47 -25.47 12.74
C THR A 411 -21.64 -26.24 11.70
N THR A 412 -21.12 -27.41 12.13
CA THR A 412 -20.42 -28.34 11.24
C THR A 412 -21.22 -29.63 11.16
N ALA A 413 -21.58 -30.01 9.95
CA ALA A 413 -22.23 -31.28 9.66
C ALA A 413 -21.22 -32.23 8.99
N ARG A 414 -21.24 -33.50 9.39
CA ARG A 414 -20.52 -34.59 8.72
C ARG A 414 -21.52 -35.51 8.02
N ILE A 415 -21.19 -35.90 6.81
CA ILE A 415 -22.02 -36.69 5.95
C ILE A 415 -21.23 -37.90 5.50
N ALA A 416 -21.71 -39.10 5.83
CA ALA A 416 -21.15 -40.36 5.32
C ALA A 416 -21.83 -40.70 4.00
N VAL A 417 -21.00 -41.06 3.03
CA VAL A 417 -21.41 -41.58 1.73
C VAL A 417 -20.81 -42.97 1.55
N GLY A 418 -21.64 -43.99 1.58
CA GLY A 418 -21.12 -45.36 1.44
C GLY A 418 -21.97 -46.42 2.20
N PRO A 419 -21.57 -47.72 2.09
CA PRO A 419 -20.37 -48.19 1.44
C PRO A 419 -20.37 -47.96 -0.08
N LEU A 420 -19.23 -47.51 -0.61
CA LEU A 420 -18.99 -47.38 -2.04
C LEU A 420 -18.89 -48.80 -2.67
N GLY A 421 -18.82 -48.90 -4.01
CA GLY A 421 -18.72 -50.18 -4.68
C GLY A 421 -17.52 -51.04 -4.33
N ASP A 422 -16.51 -50.47 -3.71
CA ASP A 422 -15.30 -51.12 -3.16
C ASP A 422 -15.35 -51.34 -1.63
N GLY A 423 -16.45 -50.97 -1.01
CA GLY A 423 -16.70 -51.11 0.42
C GLY A 423 -16.23 -49.97 1.30
N ARG A 424 -15.48 -48.95 0.73
CA ARG A 424 -14.99 -47.75 1.47
C ARG A 424 -16.15 -46.82 1.82
N VAL A 425 -15.93 -45.97 2.82
CA VAL A 425 -16.83 -44.90 3.22
C VAL A 425 -16.12 -43.54 3.04
N ALA A 426 -16.77 -42.66 2.28
CA ALA A 426 -16.33 -41.27 2.10
C ALA A 426 -17.06 -40.35 3.11
N GLU A 427 -16.34 -39.61 3.92
CA GLU A 427 -16.92 -38.66 4.86
C GLU A 427 -16.72 -37.22 4.34
N PHE A 428 -17.79 -36.52 4.12
CA PHE A 428 -17.84 -35.12 3.73
C PHE A 428 -18.14 -34.24 4.94
N SER A 429 -17.67 -33.00 4.90
CA SER A 429 -17.99 -31.99 5.92
C SER A 429 -18.49 -30.71 5.27
N ALA A 430 -19.55 -30.17 5.84
CA ALA A 430 -20.06 -28.84 5.52
C ALA A 430 -20.08 -28.01 6.80
N SER A 431 -19.68 -26.75 6.70
CA SER A 431 -19.70 -25.80 7.82
C SER A 431 -20.41 -24.53 7.44
N GLY A 432 -21.22 -24.01 8.36
CA GLY A 432 -21.89 -22.74 8.22
C GLY A 432 -21.75 -21.90 9.49
N THR A 433 -21.45 -20.62 9.35
CA THR A 433 -21.33 -19.69 10.47
C THR A 433 -22.43 -18.65 10.41
N VAL A 434 -23.15 -18.49 11.52
CA VAL A 434 -24.23 -17.50 11.67
C VAL A 434 -23.87 -16.56 12.81
N VAL A 435 -24.00 -15.26 12.58
CA VAL A 435 -23.88 -14.24 13.62
C VAL A 435 -25.21 -14.18 14.37
N THR A 436 -25.22 -14.67 15.62
CA THR A 436 -26.41 -14.72 16.48
C THR A 436 -26.62 -13.39 17.23
N PHE A 437 -25.54 -12.65 17.45
CA PHE A 437 -25.57 -11.29 18.00
C PHE A 437 -24.42 -10.48 17.40
N ARG A 438 -24.73 -9.38 16.74
CA ARG A 438 -23.72 -8.60 15.99
C ARG A 438 -22.72 -7.91 16.91
N GLY A 439 -23.13 -7.41 18.10
CA GLY A 439 -22.25 -6.68 18.98
C GLY A 439 -21.48 -5.59 18.23
N PHE A 440 -20.16 -5.53 18.39
CA PHE A 440 -19.29 -4.56 17.71
C PHE A 440 -19.30 -4.65 16.18
N LEU A 441 -19.64 -5.81 15.59
CA LEU A 441 -19.75 -5.97 14.14
C LEU A 441 -20.84 -5.09 13.51
N ALA A 442 -21.74 -4.52 14.32
CA ALA A 442 -22.71 -3.53 13.86
C ALA A 442 -22.04 -2.20 13.46
N ALA A 443 -20.92 -1.85 14.10
CA ALA A 443 -20.16 -0.62 13.85
C ALA A 443 -18.94 -0.83 12.99
N TYR A 444 -18.23 -1.95 13.17
CA TYR A 444 -16.92 -2.15 12.55
C TYR A 444 -16.56 -3.63 12.38
N GLU A 445 -16.06 -3.95 11.21
CA GLU A 445 -15.48 -5.25 10.89
C GLU A 445 -14.04 -5.05 10.39
N GLU A 446 -13.09 -5.83 10.93
CA GLU A 446 -11.68 -5.74 10.57
C GLU A 446 -11.41 -6.37 9.21
N SER A 447 -10.43 -5.84 8.47
CA SER A 447 -9.95 -6.43 7.22
C SER A 447 -8.64 -7.17 7.44
N TYR A 448 -8.44 -8.26 6.70
CA TYR A 448 -7.22 -9.06 6.75
C TYR A 448 -6.57 -9.09 5.37
N ASP A 449 -5.26 -9.33 5.33
CA ASP A 449 -4.55 -9.64 4.08
C ASP A 449 -4.92 -11.07 3.66
N GLU A 450 -4.84 -11.35 2.35
CA GLU A 450 -5.08 -12.70 1.83
C GLU A 450 -4.12 -13.70 2.49
N ALA A 451 -4.66 -14.76 3.04
CA ALA A 451 -3.86 -15.84 3.59
C ALA A 451 -3.57 -16.88 2.51
N ARG A 452 -2.42 -17.54 2.66
CA ARG A 452 -1.99 -18.64 1.79
C ARG A 452 -2.97 -19.81 1.89
N ASN A 453 -3.39 -20.36 0.75
CA ASN A 453 -4.22 -21.57 0.64
C ASN A 453 -5.57 -21.53 1.40
N GLN A 454 -6.14 -20.36 1.70
CA GLN A 454 -7.45 -20.32 2.35
C GLN A 454 -8.58 -20.46 1.33
N ASP A 455 -9.41 -21.48 1.53
CA ASP A 455 -10.80 -21.49 1.05
C ASP A 455 -11.58 -20.39 1.82
N ASP A 456 -12.51 -19.72 1.14
CA ASP A 456 -13.36 -18.61 1.64
C ASP A 456 -14.31 -19.01 2.81
N SER A 457 -13.80 -19.74 3.81
CA SER A 457 -14.57 -20.30 4.92
C SER A 457 -15.05 -19.29 5.98
N GLN A 458 -14.74 -17.99 5.83
CA GLN A 458 -15.15 -16.97 6.80
C GLN A 458 -16.39 -16.16 6.40
N ALA A 459 -16.91 -16.35 5.19
CA ALA A 459 -18.18 -15.74 4.78
C ALA A 459 -19.34 -16.32 5.61
N GLU A 460 -20.32 -15.48 5.95
CA GLU A 460 -21.57 -15.95 6.55
C GLU A 460 -22.22 -16.95 5.59
N SER A 461 -22.12 -18.24 5.90
CA SER A 461 -22.81 -19.30 5.17
C SER A 461 -23.81 -19.99 6.11
N LYS A 462 -25.04 -20.12 5.65
CA LYS A 462 -26.10 -20.74 6.46
C LYS A 462 -26.31 -22.18 5.96
N LEU A 463 -25.95 -23.15 6.79
CA LEU A 463 -26.37 -24.53 6.53
C LEU A 463 -27.87 -24.69 6.76
N PRO A 464 -28.54 -25.56 5.98
CA PRO A 464 -29.90 -25.98 6.29
C PRO A 464 -29.97 -26.68 7.64
N ASN A 465 -31.15 -26.77 8.20
CA ASN A 465 -31.35 -27.51 9.45
C ASN A 465 -31.15 -29.00 9.17
N LEU A 466 -30.08 -29.58 9.69
CA LEU A 466 -29.73 -30.98 9.50
C LEU A 466 -29.88 -31.76 10.81
N GLU A 467 -30.32 -33.02 10.75
CA GLU A 467 -30.45 -33.90 11.91
C GLU A 467 -29.59 -35.17 11.70
N VAL A 468 -29.04 -35.68 12.81
CA VAL A 468 -28.25 -36.93 12.76
C VAL A 468 -29.13 -38.07 12.30
N GLY A 469 -28.63 -38.86 11.33
CA GLY A 469 -29.38 -39.95 10.71
C GLY A 469 -30.26 -39.50 9.52
N GLN A 470 -30.35 -38.19 9.26
CA GLN A 470 -31.09 -37.69 8.11
C GLN A 470 -30.46 -38.20 6.81
N LYS A 471 -31.35 -38.74 5.91
CA LYS A 471 -30.94 -39.13 4.55
C LYS A 471 -30.92 -37.91 3.64
N LEU A 472 -29.86 -37.81 2.84
CA LEU A 472 -29.64 -36.76 1.87
C LEU A 472 -29.70 -37.36 0.44
N LYS A 473 -29.95 -36.49 -0.53
CA LYS A 473 -29.76 -36.78 -1.95
C LYS A 473 -28.51 -36.12 -2.44
N LEU A 474 -27.77 -36.75 -3.31
CA LEU A 474 -26.68 -36.14 -4.04
C LEU A 474 -27.27 -35.41 -5.24
N ASP A 475 -26.97 -34.13 -5.37
CA ASP A 475 -27.25 -33.31 -6.55
C ASP A 475 -26.11 -33.43 -7.54
N SER A 476 -24.92 -33.10 -7.10
CA SER A 476 -23.69 -33.15 -7.92
C SER A 476 -22.48 -33.52 -7.10
N VAL A 477 -21.46 -34.06 -7.76
CA VAL A 477 -20.13 -34.30 -7.17
C VAL A 477 -19.07 -34.03 -8.22
N THR A 478 -18.01 -33.34 -7.83
CA THR A 478 -16.92 -32.92 -8.71
C THR A 478 -15.57 -33.12 -8.06
N ALA A 479 -14.61 -33.64 -8.84
CA ALA A 479 -13.20 -33.57 -8.51
C ALA A 479 -12.68 -32.19 -8.93
N LYS A 480 -11.94 -31.51 -8.04
CA LYS A 480 -11.40 -30.18 -8.28
C LYS A 480 -9.90 -30.18 -8.11
N ASP A 481 -9.20 -29.66 -9.12
CA ASP A 481 -7.75 -29.48 -9.09
C ASP A 481 -7.36 -28.28 -8.23
N HIS A 482 -6.25 -28.40 -7.57
CA HIS A 482 -5.62 -27.33 -6.79
C HIS A 482 -4.12 -27.36 -6.97
N GLN A 483 -3.52 -26.19 -6.81
CA GLN A 483 -2.07 -26.04 -6.71
C GLN A 483 -1.74 -25.23 -5.47
N THR A 484 -0.69 -25.64 -4.77
CA THR A 484 -0.17 -24.83 -3.68
C THR A 484 0.42 -23.55 -4.22
N THR A 485 0.25 -22.46 -3.47
CA THR A 485 0.73 -21.13 -3.84
C THR A 485 1.92 -20.71 -2.97
N PRO A 486 2.87 -19.92 -3.52
CA PRO A 486 3.97 -19.41 -2.72
C PRO A 486 3.46 -18.45 -1.63
N PRO A 487 4.29 -18.17 -0.59
CA PRO A 487 3.89 -17.20 0.42
C PRO A 487 3.54 -15.86 -0.22
N PRO A 488 2.48 -15.17 0.24
CA PRO A 488 2.06 -13.90 -0.34
C PRO A 488 3.15 -12.85 -0.16
N ARG A 489 3.32 -12.00 -1.18
CA ARG A 489 4.21 -10.83 -1.08
C ARG A 489 3.69 -9.86 -0.02
N TYR A 490 4.60 -9.11 0.56
CA TYR A 490 4.19 -8.02 1.43
C TYR A 490 3.37 -6.97 0.66
N THR A 491 2.34 -6.47 1.33
CA THR A 491 1.68 -5.19 1.01
C THR A 491 2.28 -4.10 1.90
N GLU A 492 1.95 -2.82 1.68
CA GLU A 492 2.36 -1.79 2.66
C GLU A 492 1.83 -2.11 4.06
N ALA A 493 0.60 -2.64 4.16
CA ALA A 493 -0.01 -3.03 5.42
C ALA A 493 0.75 -4.15 6.14
N SER A 494 1.02 -5.25 5.44
CA SER A 494 1.71 -6.40 6.05
C SER A 494 3.19 -6.12 6.30
N LEU A 495 3.85 -5.26 5.51
CA LEU A 495 5.22 -4.85 5.79
C LEU A 495 5.31 -3.93 7.03
N VAL A 496 4.38 -2.97 7.19
CA VAL A 496 4.30 -2.16 8.43
C VAL A 496 4.07 -3.04 9.64
N LYS A 497 3.20 -4.04 9.52
CA LYS A 497 2.96 -5.03 10.59
C LYS A 497 4.24 -5.80 10.94
N ALA A 498 4.95 -6.32 9.96
CA ALA A 498 6.20 -7.06 10.17
C ALA A 498 7.27 -6.18 10.85
N LEU A 499 7.44 -4.93 10.39
CA LEU A 499 8.37 -3.99 11.01
C LEU A 499 8.02 -3.70 12.48
N GLU A 500 6.73 -3.54 12.79
CA GLU A 500 6.27 -3.34 14.17
C GLU A 500 6.53 -4.59 15.04
N GLU A 501 6.22 -5.79 14.54
CA GLU A 501 6.43 -7.05 15.24
C GLU A 501 7.92 -7.32 15.52
N ASP A 502 8.79 -6.94 14.58
CA ASP A 502 10.25 -7.07 14.72
C ASP A 502 10.89 -5.90 15.49
N GLY A 503 10.12 -4.90 15.94
CA GLY A 503 10.62 -3.72 16.66
C GLY A 503 11.43 -2.75 15.81
N ILE A 504 11.34 -2.83 14.47
CA ILE A 504 12.10 -2.04 13.49
C ILE A 504 11.34 -0.76 13.15
N GLY A 505 11.93 0.38 13.46
CA GLY A 505 11.29 1.70 13.29
C GLY A 505 10.33 2.04 14.44
N ARG A 506 9.68 3.18 14.28
CA ARG A 506 8.74 3.74 15.28
C ARG A 506 7.58 4.42 14.55
N PRO A 507 6.49 4.80 15.22
CA PRO A 507 5.34 5.47 14.60
C PRO A 507 5.69 6.64 13.67
N SER A 508 6.75 7.38 13.97
CA SER A 508 7.24 8.49 13.16
C SER A 508 7.95 8.07 11.87
N THR A 509 8.39 6.80 11.73
CA THR A 509 9.26 6.36 10.62
C THR A 509 8.61 5.45 9.60
N TYR A 510 7.54 4.70 9.94
CA TYR A 510 6.95 3.70 9.04
C TYR A 510 6.58 4.28 7.66
N ALA A 511 5.87 5.39 7.62
CA ALA A 511 5.48 6.02 6.35
C ALA A 511 6.68 6.51 5.52
N ALA A 512 7.73 6.97 6.19
CA ALA A 512 8.98 7.40 5.55
C ALA A 512 9.74 6.19 4.98
N ILE A 513 9.82 5.08 5.71
CA ILE A 513 10.44 3.83 5.24
C ILE A 513 9.77 3.37 3.95
N MET A 514 8.42 3.22 3.94
CA MET A 514 7.64 2.81 2.77
C MET A 514 7.90 3.72 1.57
N SER A 515 7.85 5.02 1.78
CA SER A 515 8.09 6.00 0.70
C SER A 515 9.51 5.92 0.16
N ASN A 516 10.51 5.74 1.03
CA ASN A 516 11.91 5.73 0.65
C ASN A 516 12.30 4.49 -0.14
N ILE A 517 11.89 3.28 0.28
CA ILE A 517 12.22 2.03 -0.43
C ILE A 517 11.66 2.03 -1.85
N ILE A 518 10.48 2.64 -2.06
CA ILE A 518 9.86 2.80 -3.38
C ILE A 518 10.56 3.91 -4.18
N ALA A 519 10.76 5.09 -3.59
CA ALA A 519 11.38 6.24 -4.27
C ALA A 519 12.84 5.97 -4.69
N LYS A 520 13.55 5.11 -3.96
CA LYS A 520 14.91 4.68 -4.28
C LYS A 520 14.98 3.56 -5.33
N GLY A 521 13.84 3.04 -5.76
CA GLY A 521 13.78 1.98 -6.77
C GLY A 521 14.26 0.61 -6.26
N TYR A 522 14.21 0.37 -4.94
CA TYR A 522 14.46 -0.97 -4.39
C TYR A 522 13.25 -1.87 -4.48
N VAL A 523 12.06 -1.27 -4.42
CA VAL A 523 10.78 -1.97 -4.43
C VAL A 523 9.83 -1.24 -5.36
N THR A 524 9.08 -1.98 -6.18
CA THR A 524 7.97 -1.48 -6.99
C THR A 524 6.65 -2.03 -6.48
N LYS A 525 5.56 -1.31 -6.79
CA LYS A 525 4.20 -1.77 -6.46
C LYS A 525 3.55 -2.39 -7.69
N ARG A 526 3.11 -3.65 -7.56
CA ARG A 526 2.24 -4.34 -8.54
C ARG A 526 0.89 -4.59 -7.88
N GLY A 527 -0.08 -3.77 -8.20
CA GLY A 527 -1.33 -3.72 -7.44
C GLY A 527 -1.08 -3.28 -6.00
N GLN A 528 -1.33 -4.16 -5.03
CA GLN A 528 -0.99 -3.92 -3.61
C GLN A 528 0.34 -4.58 -3.20
N ALA A 529 0.84 -5.51 -4.00
CA ALA A 529 2.06 -6.24 -3.68
C ALA A 529 3.32 -5.37 -3.84
N LEU A 530 4.24 -5.52 -2.90
CA LEU A 530 5.58 -4.96 -2.93
C LEU A 530 6.52 -5.99 -3.54
N VAL A 531 7.07 -5.67 -4.71
CA VAL A 531 7.98 -6.53 -5.47
C VAL A 531 9.37 -5.93 -5.44
N PRO A 532 10.41 -6.65 -4.98
CA PRO A 532 11.76 -6.12 -4.98
C PRO A 532 12.33 -6.09 -6.40
N GLU A 533 13.07 -5.05 -6.71
CA GLU A 533 13.87 -4.98 -7.93
C GLU A 533 15.16 -5.77 -7.77
N TRP A 534 15.74 -6.27 -8.87
CA TRP A 534 16.99 -7.04 -8.82
C TRP A 534 18.16 -6.28 -8.17
N ILE A 535 18.16 -4.95 -8.26
CA ILE A 535 19.14 -4.11 -7.56
C ILE A 535 19.03 -4.24 -6.04
N ALA A 536 17.83 -4.47 -5.50
CA ALA A 536 17.64 -4.70 -4.08
C ALA A 536 18.31 -6.00 -3.62
N PHE A 537 18.20 -7.08 -4.42
CA PHE A 537 18.92 -8.34 -4.14
C PHE A 537 20.42 -8.14 -4.08
N THR A 538 20.98 -7.37 -5.04
CA THR A 538 22.40 -7.06 -5.09
C THR A 538 22.85 -6.28 -3.86
N VAL A 539 22.11 -5.24 -3.50
CA VAL A 539 22.42 -4.40 -2.33
C VAL A 539 22.32 -5.21 -1.04
N ILE A 540 21.23 -5.96 -0.86
CA ILE A 540 21.05 -6.75 0.37
C ILE A 540 22.11 -7.84 0.49
N ARG A 541 22.41 -8.59 -0.57
CA ARG A 541 23.50 -9.59 -0.57
C ARG A 541 24.84 -8.96 -0.18
N PHE A 542 25.16 -7.80 -0.74
CA PHE A 542 26.39 -7.08 -0.39
C PHE A 542 26.41 -6.65 1.07
N LEU A 543 25.28 -6.12 1.57
CA LEU A 543 25.16 -5.71 2.97
C LEU A 543 25.21 -6.91 3.93
N GLU A 544 24.58 -8.02 3.60
CA GLU A 544 24.64 -9.26 4.38
C GLU A 544 26.08 -9.78 4.54
N GLN A 545 26.89 -9.70 3.49
CA GLN A 545 28.27 -10.18 3.47
C GLN A 545 29.25 -9.25 4.19
N ASN A 546 29.04 -7.94 4.16
CA ASN A 546 30.01 -6.96 4.67
C ASN A 546 29.53 -6.21 5.91
N PHE A 547 28.20 -6.10 6.10
CA PHE A 547 27.55 -5.34 7.16
C PHE A 547 26.43 -6.14 7.85
N GLY A 548 26.54 -7.47 7.88
CA GLY A 548 25.47 -8.36 8.30
C GLY A 548 24.87 -8.00 9.67
N LYS A 549 25.72 -7.68 10.66
CA LYS A 549 25.28 -7.25 11.99
C LYS A 549 24.48 -5.93 11.91
N MET A 550 24.92 -4.98 11.06
CA MET A 550 24.32 -3.66 10.96
C MET A 550 22.93 -3.64 10.29
N ILE A 551 22.56 -4.73 9.59
CA ILE A 551 21.24 -4.90 8.96
C ILE A 551 20.46 -6.06 9.58
N ASP A 552 20.95 -6.60 10.71
CA ASP A 552 20.23 -7.61 11.48
C ASP A 552 19.00 -7.01 12.16
N TYR A 553 17.89 -7.75 12.16
CA TYR A 553 16.61 -7.29 12.69
C TYR A 553 16.67 -7.02 14.20
N LYS A 554 17.25 -7.96 14.98
CA LYS A 554 17.38 -7.82 16.43
C LYS A 554 18.32 -6.69 16.81
N PHE A 555 19.42 -6.53 16.08
CA PHE A 555 20.34 -5.41 16.28
C PHE A 555 19.67 -4.07 15.98
N THR A 556 18.88 -4.00 14.89
CA THR A 556 18.12 -2.78 14.56
C THR A 556 17.06 -2.47 15.62
N ALA A 557 16.38 -3.47 16.13
CA ALA A 557 15.41 -3.32 17.23
C ALA A 557 16.08 -2.86 18.53
N SER A 558 17.22 -3.46 18.89
CA SER A 558 17.95 -3.04 20.09
C SER A 558 18.45 -1.58 20.01
N MET A 559 18.85 -1.12 18.83
CA MET A 559 19.21 0.30 18.64
C MET A 559 18.01 1.24 18.87
N GLU A 560 16.79 0.83 18.46
CA GLU A 560 15.58 1.60 18.73
C GLU A 560 15.24 1.62 20.23
N GLU A 561 15.45 0.50 20.92
CA GLU A 561 15.31 0.41 22.38
C GLU A 561 16.35 1.27 23.11
N ASP A 562 17.58 1.29 22.66
CA ASP A 562 18.65 2.14 23.22
C ASP A 562 18.32 3.63 23.06
N LEU A 563 17.79 4.04 21.92
CA LEU A 563 17.30 5.41 21.70
C LEU A 563 16.12 5.77 22.63
N ASP A 564 15.29 4.78 22.98
CA ASP A 564 14.22 4.97 23.96
C ASP A 564 14.82 5.11 25.38
N GLN A 565 15.87 4.36 25.72
CA GLN A 565 16.56 4.49 27.01
C GLN A 565 17.31 5.83 27.14
N ILE A 566 17.85 6.38 26.05
CA ILE A 566 18.43 7.73 26.04
C ILE A 566 17.31 8.77 26.31
N ALA A 567 16.14 8.62 25.69
CA ALA A 567 15.01 9.50 25.95
C ALA A 567 14.47 9.44 27.39
N ASP A 568 14.67 8.30 28.07
CA ASP A 568 14.33 8.11 29.47
C ASP A 568 15.46 8.60 30.44
N GLY A 569 16.57 9.12 29.91
CA GLY A 569 17.75 9.50 30.69
C GLY A 569 18.50 8.32 31.36
N LYS A 570 18.27 7.09 30.89
CA LYS A 570 18.85 5.84 31.43
C LYS A 570 20.16 5.43 30.76
N LEU A 571 20.42 5.93 29.56
CA LEU A 571 21.60 5.59 28.75
C LEU A 571 22.29 6.88 28.27
N ASP A 572 23.63 6.95 28.45
CA ASP A 572 24.44 8.08 27.97
C ASP A 572 24.64 8.02 26.46
N ALA A 573 24.15 9.02 25.75
CA ALA A 573 24.18 9.10 24.30
C ALA A 573 25.59 9.10 23.70
N LYS A 574 26.54 9.79 24.34
CA LYS A 574 27.93 9.91 23.83
C LYS A 574 28.68 8.60 23.98
N ALA A 575 28.54 7.93 25.11
CA ALA A 575 29.13 6.62 25.33
C ALA A 575 28.54 5.60 24.32
N TRP A 576 27.22 5.65 24.09
CA TRP A 576 26.56 4.80 23.12
C TRP A 576 27.01 5.07 21.69
N LEU A 577 27.09 6.34 21.24
CA LEU A 577 27.60 6.73 19.92
C LEU A 577 29.06 6.30 19.73
N THR A 578 29.89 6.43 20.76
CA THR A 578 31.29 5.97 20.74
C THR A 578 31.37 4.47 20.48
N HIS A 579 30.60 3.69 21.24
CA HIS A 579 30.52 2.23 21.08
C HIS A 579 29.99 1.83 19.70
N PHE A 580 28.94 2.47 19.23
CA PHE A 580 28.36 2.21 17.90
C PHE A 580 29.35 2.50 16.77
N TYR A 581 30.06 3.64 16.83
CA TYR A 581 30.90 4.09 15.72
C TYR A 581 32.31 3.50 15.76
N PHE A 582 32.96 3.47 16.91
CA PHE A 582 34.32 2.94 17.04
C PHE A 582 34.37 1.47 17.49
N GLY A 583 33.32 0.94 18.07
CA GLY A 583 33.26 -0.42 18.59
C GLY A 583 33.72 -0.55 20.04
N GLY A 584 33.77 -1.76 20.52
CA GLY A 584 34.21 -2.18 21.85
C GLY A 584 34.59 -3.65 21.85
N ASP A 585 34.73 -4.23 23.04
CA ASP A 585 35.14 -5.64 23.19
C ASP A 585 34.12 -6.64 22.63
N ASP A 586 32.84 -6.24 22.54
CA ASP A 586 31.69 -7.06 22.13
C ASP A 586 31.25 -6.80 20.67
N MET A 587 31.69 -5.71 20.06
CA MET A 587 31.26 -5.29 18.73
C MET A 587 32.31 -4.52 17.96
N THR A 588 32.52 -4.91 16.69
CA THR A 588 33.25 -4.08 15.71
C THR A 588 32.41 -2.84 15.36
N GLY A 589 32.99 -1.65 15.49
CA GLY A 589 32.29 -0.39 15.19
C GLY A 589 31.97 -0.21 13.71
N LEU A 590 31.06 0.70 13.42
CA LEU A 590 30.65 1.04 12.07
C LEU A 590 31.83 1.50 11.21
N LYS A 591 32.76 2.28 11.78
CA LYS A 591 33.95 2.79 11.08
C LYS A 591 34.82 1.64 10.59
N ASP A 592 35.24 0.76 11.49
CA ASP A 592 36.12 -0.36 11.16
C ASP A 592 35.45 -1.35 10.20
N THR A 593 34.14 -1.57 10.36
CA THR A 593 33.36 -2.39 9.44
C THR A 593 33.36 -1.80 8.03
N ALA A 594 33.22 -0.46 7.89
CA ALA A 594 33.19 0.21 6.60
C ALA A 594 34.59 0.32 5.93
N GLU A 595 35.68 0.32 6.73
CA GLU A 595 37.06 0.32 6.25
C GLU A 595 37.53 -1.08 5.82
N ASN A 596 37.09 -2.15 6.50
CA ASN A 596 37.50 -3.54 6.29
C ASN A 596 36.53 -4.35 5.41
N ILE A 597 36.11 -3.78 4.30
CA ILE A 597 35.20 -4.43 3.37
C ILE A 597 35.92 -5.54 2.62
N LEU A 598 35.24 -6.68 2.41
CA LEU A 598 35.77 -7.76 1.60
C LEU A 598 36.18 -7.26 0.19
N ASP A 599 37.37 -7.66 -0.26
CA ASP A 599 37.79 -7.37 -1.64
C ASP A 599 37.05 -8.30 -2.61
N GLN A 600 35.88 -7.87 -3.03
CA GLN A 600 35.02 -8.60 -3.93
C GLN A 600 35.03 -7.96 -5.31
N ASP A 601 35.09 -8.80 -6.33
CA ASP A 601 34.92 -8.37 -7.72
C ASP A 601 33.51 -7.76 -7.90
N PRO A 602 33.39 -6.50 -8.31
CA PRO A 602 32.11 -5.86 -8.59
C PRO A 602 31.23 -6.63 -9.58
N ARG A 603 31.87 -7.37 -10.51
CA ARG A 603 31.15 -8.19 -11.47
C ARG A 603 30.48 -9.39 -10.79
N ALA A 604 31.18 -10.04 -9.85
CA ALA A 604 30.62 -11.15 -9.08
C ALA A 604 29.47 -10.73 -8.17
N ILE A 605 29.57 -9.55 -7.54
CA ILE A 605 28.50 -9.00 -6.70
C ILE A 605 27.19 -8.83 -7.48
N ASN A 606 27.29 -8.40 -8.74
CA ASN A 606 26.14 -8.12 -9.62
C ASN A 606 25.66 -9.33 -10.43
N SER A 607 26.11 -10.55 -10.11
CA SER A 607 25.83 -11.77 -10.88
C SER A 607 25.00 -12.77 -10.09
N TYR A 608 23.98 -13.32 -10.74
CA TYR A 608 23.10 -14.36 -10.21
C TYR A 608 23.03 -15.51 -11.23
N PRO A 609 23.68 -16.65 -11.00
CA PRO A 609 23.55 -17.80 -11.89
C PRO A 609 22.12 -18.33 -11.83
N ILE A 610 21.46 -18.43 -12.98
CA ILE A 610 20.13 -19.06 -13.14
C ILE A 610 20.32 -20.53 -13.52
N THR A 611 21.23 -20.78 -14.46
CA THR A 611 21.73 -22.12 -14.83
C THR A 611 23.25 -22.04 -15.02
N ASP A 612 23.90 -23.17 -15.33
CA ASP A 612 25.33 -23.19 -15.62
C ASP A 612 25.69 -22.32 -16.84
N ALA A 613 24.78 -22.12 -17.79
CA ALA A 613 24.97 -21.34 -19.00
C ALA A 613 24.37 -19.93 -18.93
N ILE A 614 23.41 -19.68 -18.05
CA ILE A 614 22.62 -18.44 -17.98
C ILE A 614 22.90 -17.70 -16.69
N THR A 615 23.39 -16.48 -16.78
CA THR A 615 23.65 -15.61 -15.63
C THR A 615 22.81 -14.33 -15.75
N LEU A 616 22.03 -14.03 -14.72
CA LEU A 616 21.43 -12.71 -14.57
C LEU A 616 22.46 -11.73 -14.01
N ARG A 617 22.50 -10.53 -14.56
CA ARG A 617 23.32 -9.42 -14.07
C ARG A 617 22.50 -8.18 -13.81
N THR A 618 22.86 -7.46 -12.74
CA THR A 618 22.33 -6.13 -12.47
C THR A 618 23.31 -5.09 -13.02
N GLY A 619 22.95 -4.48 -14.15
CA GLY A 619 23.75 -3.45 -14.80
C GLY A 619 23.34 -2.03 -14.38
N GLN A 620 24.12 -1.02 -14.82
CA GLN A 620 23.82 0.40 -14.61
C GLN A 620 22.40 0.77 -15.10
N TYR A 621 21.91 0.00 -16.05
CA TYR A 621 20.68 0.29 -16.78
C TYR A 621 19.52 -0.67 -16.47
N GLY A 622 19.67 -1.55 -15.52
CA GLY A 622 18.69 -2.55 -15.12
C GLY A 622 19.24 -3.98 -15.23
N PRO A 623 18.41 -4.98 -14.92
CA PRO A 623 18.77 -6.38 -15.01
C PRO A 623 18.80 -6.84 -16.46
N TYR A 624 19.70 -7.78 -16.77
CA TYR A 624 19.79 -8.46 -18.05
C TYR A 624 20.34 -9.89 -17.87
N ILE A 625 20.05 -10.76 -18.82
CA ILE A 625 20.65 -12.09 -18.90
C ILE A 625 21.93 -11.99 -19.71
N GLU A 626 23.00 -12.66 -19.26
CA GLU A 626 24.27 -12.84 -19.96
C GLU A 626 24.48 -14.33 -20.24
N ILE A 627 24.76 -14.65 -21.48
CA ILE A 627 25.20 -15.98 -21.93
C ILE A 627 26.46 -15.87 -22.73
N PHE A 628 27.22 -16.96 -22.82
CA PHE A 628 28.37 -17.07 -23.66
C PHE A 628 28.15 -18.12 -24.76
N GLN A 629 28.45 -17.77 -25.99
CA GLN A 629 28.32 -18.58 -27.20
C GLN A 629 29.66 -18.58 -27.95
N GLU A 630 29.77 -19.31 -29.05
CA GLU A 630 30.94 -19.23 -29.91
C GLU A 630 31.09 -17.79 -30.46
N PRO A 631 32.32 -17.22 -30.47
CA PRO A 631 32.57 -15.93 -31.08
C PRO A 631 32.12 -15.89 -32.54
N GLY A 632 31.35 -14.85 -32.90
CA GLY A 632 30.74 -14.70 -34.24
C GLY A 632 29.36 -15.34 -34.40
N SER A 633 28.81 -15.93 -33.34
CA SER A 633 27.38 -16.32 -33.29
C SER A 633 26.48 -15.09 -33.36
N GLU A 634 25.29 -15.27 -33.92
CA GLU A 634 24.30 -14.17 -34.02
C GLU A 634 23.98 -13.55 -32.67
N GLY A 635 24.09 -12.23 -32.57
CA GLY A 635 23.85 -11.46 -31.34
C GLY A 635 24.96 -11.53 -30.29
N ALA A 636 26.05 -12.26 -30.54
CA ALA A 636 27.22 -12.30 -29.65
C ALA A 636 28.27 -11.24 -30.07
N ASP A 637 28.96 -10.69 -29.08
CA ASP A 637 30.12 -9.82 -29.29
C ASP A 637 31.38 -10.64 -29.70
N GLU A 638 32.47 -9.96 -29.94
CA GLU A 638 33.76 -10.55 -30.33
C GLU A 638 34.33 -11.57 -29.31
N ASN A 639 33.84 -11.54 -28.08
CA ASN A 639 34.20 -12.47 -27.02
C ASN A 639 33.16 -13.58 -26.83
N GLY A 640 32.18 -13.70 -27.74
CA GLY A 640 31.09 -14.67 -27.63
C GLY A 640 30.02 -14.34 -26.58
N ARG A 641 30.01 -13.12 -26.02
CA ARG A 641 29.05 -12.69 -25.01
C ARG A 641 27.80 -12.17 -25.68
N ARG A 642 26.66 -12.70 -25.30
CA ARG A 642 25.32 -12.22 -25.70
C ARG A 642 24.56 -11.69 -24.49
N ILE A 643 23.88 -10.57 -24.67
CA ILE A 643 23.01 -9.93 -23.68
C ILE A 643 21.57 -10.08 -24.15
N VAL A 644 20.71 -10.53 -23.22
CA VAL A 644 19.26 -10.64 -23.44
C VAL A 644 18.55 -9.77 -22.43
N ASN A 645 17.68 -8.91 -22.90
CA ASN A 645 16.89 -8.02 -22.06
C ASN A 645 15.82 -8.80 -21.30
N ILE A 646 15.54 -8.39 -20.06
CA ILE A 646 14.46 -8.93 -19.24
C ILE A 646 13.29 -7.96 -19.32
N PRO A 647 12.07 -8.42 -19.65
CA PRO A 647 10.87 -7.58 -19.63
C PRO A 647 10.66 -6.91 -18.26
N GLU A 648 10.34 -5.62 -18.26
CA GLU A 648 10.12 -4.84 -17.01
C GLU A 648 8.97 -5.41 -16.16
N GLU A 649 8.01 -6.05 -16.83
CA GLU A 649 6.87 -6.68 -16.18
C GLU A 649 7.17 -8.02 -15.51
N LEU A 650 8.31 -8.66 -15.80
CA LEU A 650 8.66 -9.95 -15.22
C LEU A 650 9.15 -9.77 -13.79
N ALA A 651 8.49 -10.42 -12.83
CA ALA A 651 8.91 -10.40 -11.43
C ALA A 651 10.09 -11.37 -11.20
N PRO A 652 10.90 -11.18 -10.13
CA PRO A 652 12.04 -12.05 -9.88
C PRO A 652 11.69 -13.54 -9.75
N ASP A 653 10.57 -13.88 -9.09
CA ASP A 653 10.11 -15.27 -8.94
C ASP A 653 9.56 -15.90 -10.24
N GLU A 654 9.21 -15.06 -11.21
CA GLU A 654 8.75 -15.50 -12.54
C GLU A 654 9.93 -15.80 -13.48
N LEU A 655 11.13 -15.32 -13.18
CA LEU A 655 12.35 -15.60 -13.94
C LEU A 655 12.91 -16.98 -13.57
N THR A 656 12.15 -18.02 -13.85
CA THR A 656 12.57 -19.41 -13.68
C THR A 656 13.63 -19.80 -14.71
N PRO A 657 14.40 -20.91 -14.52
CA PRO A 657 15.31 -21.42 -15.54
C PRO A 657 14.65 -21.63 -16.90
N ALA A 658 13.42 -22.14 -16.93
CA ALA A 658 12.65 -22.33 -18.16
C ALA A 658 12.30 -20.99 -18.83
N LYS A 659 11.86 -19.99 -18.05
CA LYS A 659 11.58 -18.65 -18.57
C LYS A 659 12.81 -17.92 -19.05
N ALA A 660 13.95 -18.08 -18.37
CA ALA A 660 15.21 -17.51 -18.80
C ALA A 660 15.67 -18.15 -20.13
N GLN A 661 15.51 -19.48 -20.29
CA GLN A 661 15.80 -20.16 -21.55
C GLN A 661 14.88 -19.70 -22.68
N GLU A 662 13.56 -19.55 -22.42
CA GLU A 662 12.59 -18.98 -23.37
C GLU A 662 13.03 -17.60 -23.89
N LEU A 663 13.49 -16.73 -22.97
CA LEU A 663 13.99 -15.39 -23.32
C LEU A 663 15.26 -15.48 -24.18
N VAL A 664 16.15 -16.43 -23.87
CA VAL A 664 17.37 -16.69 -24.66
C VAL A 664 17.05 -17.23 -26.07
N ASP A 665 16.05 -18.11 -26.16
CA ASP A 665 15.65 -18.75 -27.44
C ASP A 665 14.74 -17.84 -28.28
N ALA A 666 14.26 -16.74 -27.72
CA ALA A 666 13.49 -15.78 -28.48
C ALA A 666 14.26 -15.23 -29.68
N PRO A 667 13.59 -14.99 -30.82
CA PRO A 667 14.22 -14.48 -32.03
C PRO A 667 15.02 -13.20 -31.72
N ILE A 668 16.26 -13.14 -32.22
CA ILE A 668 17.12 -11.98 -32.05
C ILE A 668 16.53 -10.84 -32.89
N ILE A 669 16.21 -9.76 -32.23
CA ILE A 669 15.72 -8.56 -32.89
C ILE A 669 16.96 -7.78 -33.34
N THR A 670 17.34 -7.90 -34.62
CA THR A 670 18.50 -7.20 -35.18
C THR A 670 18.13 -5.79 -35.63
N ASP A 671 19.07 -4.86 -35.47
CA ASP A 671 18.99 -3.53 -36.07
C ASP A 671 18.80 -3.65 -37.57
N ARG A 672 17.82 -2.96 -38.15
CA ARG A 672 17.59 -2.98 -39.61
C ARG A 672 17.22 -1.60 -40.13
N VAL A 673 17.62 -1.33 -41.37
CA VAL A 673 17.19 -0.14 -42.09
C VAL A 673 15.76 -0.38 -42.59
N LEU A 674 14.82 0.48 -42.21
CA LEU A 674 13.42 0.44 -42.66
C LEU A 674 13.24 1.18 -44.00
N GLY A 675 14.07 2.17 -44.28
CA GLY A 675 14.02 2.99 -45.45
C GLY A 675 14.64 4.36 -45.21
N VAL A 676 14.37 5.31 -46.11
CA VAL A 676 14.84 6.70 -46.05
C VAL A 676 13.63 7.61 -45.83
N ASP A 677 13.70 8.52 -44.87
CA ASP A 677 12.69 9.53 -44.63
C ASP A 677 12.63 10.52 -45.83
N PRO A 678 11.51 10.58 -46.56
CA PRO A 678 11.40 11.45 -47.71
C PRO A 678 11.54 12.96 -47.38
N ALA A 679 11.30 13.37 -46.15
CA ALA A 679 11.38 14.74 -45.74
C ALA A 679 12.79 15.23 -45.41
N THR A 680 13.63 14.33 -44.87
CA THR A 680 14.97 14.71 -44.39
C THR A 680 16.09 14.09 -45.23
N GLY A 681 15.80 13.01 -45.95
CA GLY A 681 16.79 12.23 -46.72
C GLY A 681 17.68 11.30 -45.85
N PHE A 682 17.40 11.22 -44.54
CA PHE A 682 18.14 10.33 -43.64
C PHE A 682 17.50 8.95 -43.53
N GLU A 683 18.32 7.95 -43.21
CA GLU A 683 17.85 6.58 -42.97
C GLU A 683 17.00 6.52 -41.67
N VAL A 684 15.94 5.73 -41.74
CA VAL A 684 15.16 5.33 -40.59
C VAL A 684 15.55 3.92 -40.20
N LEU A 685 16.09 3.79 -38.98
CA LEU A 685 16.58 2.50 -38.45
C LEU A 685 15.56 2.00 -37.40
N PHE A 686 15.30 0.71 -37.47
CA PHE A 686 14.71 -0.03 -36.35
C PHE A 686 15.82 -0.54 -35.44
N LYS A 687 15.66 -0.37 -34.14
CA LYS A 687 16.62 -0.82 -33.13
C LYS A 687 15.89 -1.47 -31.96
N ASP A 688 16.53 -2.51 -31.41
CA ASP A 688 16.14 -3.02 -30.10
C ASP A 688 16.91 -2.29 -29.00
N GLY A 689 16.17 -1.61 -28.16
CA GLY A 689 16.74 -0.79 -27.11
C GLY A 689 16.35 -1.29 -25.72
N ARG A 690 17.05 -0.83 -24.73
CA ARG A 690 16.86 -1.12 -23.33
C ARG A 690 15.41 -0.93 -22.81
N TYR A 691 14.67 0.00 -23.39
CA TYR A 691 13.26 0.27 -23.04
C TYR A 691 12.27 -0.40 -24.01
N GLY A 692 12.75 -1.40 -24.77
CA GLY A 692 12.02 -2.06 -25.81
C GLY A 692 12.36 -1.55 -27.20
N PRO A 693 11.76 -2.15 -28.24
CA PRO A 693 12.02 -1.81 -29.64
C PRO A 693 11.60 -0.38 -29.97
N TYR A 694 12.42 0.30 -30.76
CA TYR A 694 12.20 1.68 -31.16
C TYR A 694 12.72 1.95 -32.56
N VAL A 695 12.23 3.03 -33.15
CA VAL A 695 12.74 3.54 -34.43
C VAL A 695 13.55 4.81 -34.20
N VAL A 696 14.57 5.03 -35.01
CA VAL A 696 15.46 6.20 -34.92
C VAL A 696 15.74 6.79 -36.29
N LEU A 697 15.70 8.12 -36.40
CA LEU A 697 16.18 8.82 -37.55
C LEU A 697 17.71 8.98 -37.46
N ASN A 698 18.43 8.41 -38.40
CA ASN A 698 19.90 8.38 -38.43
C ASN A 698 20.46 9.71 -38.99
N ASP A 699 20.30 10.78 -38.22
CA ASP A 699 20.83 12.10 -38.53
C ASP A 699 22.18 12.28 -37.83
N PRO A 700 23.32 12.30 -38.59
CA PRO A 700 24.64 12.40 -38.01
C PRO A 700 24.95 13.74 -37.38
N ASP A 701 24.20 14.79 -37.72
CA ASP A 701 24.40 16.15 -37.22
C ASP A 701 23.50 16.49 -36.02
N ALA A 702 22.57 15.61 -35.68
CA ALA A 702 21.68 15.81 -34.55
C ALA A 702 22.37 15.55 -33.22
N ALA A 703 22.42 16.55 -32.34
CA ALA A 703 22.95 16.39 -30.97
C ALA A 703 22.21 15.31 -30.15
N LYS A 704 20.95 15.02 -30.49
CA LYS A 704 20.15 13.90 -30.02
C LYS A 704 19.32 13.35 -31.17
N PRO A 705 19.49 12.06 -31.53
CA PRO A 705 18.70 11.45 -32.58
C PRO A 705 17.20 11.49 -32.23
N LYS A 706 16.36 11.70 -33.24
CA LYS A 706 14.92 11.61 -33.09
C LYS A 706 14.52 10.15 -33.00
N THR A 707 13.81 9.75 -31.93
CA THR A 707 13.43 8.36 -31.67
C THR A 707 11.93 8.24 -31.41
N GLY A 708 11.34 7.10 -31.79
CA GLY A 708 9.96 6.72 -31.49
C GLY A 708 9.88 5.28 -30.98
N SER A 709 9.37 5.05 -29.75
CA SER A 709 9.15 3.71 -29.22
C SER A 709 7.97 3.05 -29.89
N LEU A 710 8.06 1.75 -30.17
CA LEU A 710 6.94 0.97 -30.67
C LEU A 710 5.85 0.87 -29.59
N PHE A 711 4.60 0.78 -30.01
CA PHE A 711 3.49 0.47 -29.12
C PHE A 711 3.44 -1.03 -28.82
N LYS A 712 2.75 -1.41 -27.74
CA LYS A 712 2.61 -2.84 -27.35
C LYS A 712 1.88 -3.68 -28.39
N SER A 713 0.99 -3.07 -29.16
CA SER A 713 0.28 -3.72 -30.27
C SER A 713 1.14 -3.92 -31.52
N MET A 714 2.29 -3.26 -31.62
CA MET A 714 3.16 -3.30 -32.82
C MET A 714 4.17 -4.44 -32.72
N SER A 715 4.31 -5.21 -33.82
CA SER A 715 5.31 -6.27 -33.89
C SER A 715 6.65 -5.74 -34.43
N PRO A 716 7.76 -5.99 -33.73
CA PRO A 716 9.09 -5.67 -34.23
C PRO A 716 9.42 -6.29 -35.62
N ALA A 717 8.83 -7.44 -35.92
CA ALA A 717 9.06 -8.14 -37.15
C ALA A 717 8.38 -7.47 -38.38
N THR A 718 7.26 -6.80 -38.17
CA THR A 718 6.42 -6.29 -39.25
C THR A 718 6.40 -4.76 -39.36
N ILE A 719 7.15 -4.05 -38.52
CA ILE A 719 7.22 -2.57 -38.59
C ILE A 719 7.79 -2.14 -39.95
N ASP A 720 7.09 -1.24 -40.60
CA ASP A 720 7.48 -0.67 -41.88
C ASP A 720 7.90 0.81 -41.77
N LEU A 721 8.36 1.40 -42.87
CA LEU A 721 8.82 2.78 -42.90
C LEU A 721 7.67 3.78 -42.59
N GLU A 722 6.47 3.51 -43.06
CA GLU A 722 5.32 4.40 -42.87
C GLU A 722 4.96 4.52 -41.39
N THR A 723 4.81 3.39 -40.72
CA THR A 723 4.57 3.32 -39.27
C THR A 723 5.72 3.93 -38.47
N ALA A 724 6.96 3.70 -38.89
CA ALA A 724 8.14 4.28 -38.25
C ALA A 724 8.14 5.82 -38.32
N LEU A 725 7.78 6.39 -39.45
CA LEU A 725 7.67 7.85 -39.62
C LEU A 725 6.54 8.43 -38.77
N GLN A 726 5.43 7.72 -38.61
CA GLN A 726 4.36 8.09 -37.70
C GLN A 726 4.85 8.13 -36.24
N LEU A 727 5.58 7.10 -35.79
CA LEU A 727 6.17 7.07 -34.46
C LEU A 727 7.20 8.19 -34.26
N LEU A 728 8.00 8.48 -35.28
CA LEU A 728 8.96 9.58 -35.27
C LEU A 728 8.29 10.96 -35.31
N SER A 729 7.01 11.08 -35.72
CA SER A 729 6.27 12.34 -35.67
C SER A 729 5.91 12.79 -34.25
N LEU A 730 5.98 11.89 -33.29
CA LEU A 730 5.65 12.17 -31.88
C LEU A 730 6.81 12.91 -31.17
N PRO A 731 6.52 13.85 -30.24
CA PRO A 731 5.19 14.37 -29.89
C PRO A 731 4.60 15.21 -31.03
N ARG A 732 3.32 14.95 -31.38
CA ARG A 732 2.58 15.63 -32.43
C ARG A 732 1.76 16.77 -31.83
N VAL A 733 1.84 17.97 -32.39
CA VAL A 733 0.95 19.08 -32.03
C VAL A 733 -0.43 18.82 -32.64
N VAL A 734 -1.44 18.65 -31.79
CA VAL A 734 -2.84 18.44 -32.16
C VAL A 734 -3.51 19.78 -32.55
N GLY A 735 -3.18 20.84 -31.82
CA GLY A 735 -3.68 22.19 -32.04
C GLY A 735 -3.48 23.09 -30.82
N VAL A 736 -3.94 24.32 -30.89
CA VAL A 736 -3.88 25.30 -29.79
C VAL A 736 -5.25 25.35 -29.10
N ASP A 737 -5.28 25.25 -27.80
CA ASP A 737 -6.50 25.41 -27.01
C ASP A 737 -6.98 26.88 -27.07
N PRO A 738 -8.19 27.15 -27.59
CA PRO A 738 -8.69 28.53 -27.78
C PRO A 738 -8.95 29.26 -26.46
N GLU A 739 -9.11 28.57 -25.34
CA GLU A 739 -9.37 29.21 -24.04
C GLU A 739 -8.07 29.60 -23.34
N THR A 740 -7.03 28.76 -23.44
CA THR A 740 -5.79 28.95 -22.69
C THR A 740 -4.62 29.43 -23.53
N GLY A 741 -4.72 29.33 -24.87
CA GLY A 741 -3.64 29.65 -25.80
C GLY A 741 -2.45 28.69 -25.75
N LEU A 742 -2.59 27.53 -25.06
CA LEU A 742 -1.54 26.52 -24.91
C LEU A 742 -1.66 25.46 -26.00
N ASP A 743 -0.50 24.99 -26.48
CA ASP A 743 -0.44 23.83 -27.38
C ASP A 743 -0.94 22.58 -26.68
N ILE A 744 -1.75 21.78 -27.41
CA ILE A 744 -2.12 20.43 -27.06
C ILE A 744 -1.26 19.48 -27.89
N THR A 745 -0.46 18.64 -27.25
CA THR A 745 0.39 17.66 -27.93
C THR A 745 -0.04 16.25 -27.61
N ALA A 746 0.00 15.35 -28.61
CA ALA A 746 -0.18 13.92 -28.45
C ALA A 746 1.19 13.27 -28.28
N GLN A 747 1.35 12.47 -27.22
CA GLN A 747 2.63 11.91 -26.80
C GLN A 747 2.47 10.47 -26.38
N ASN A 748 3.51 9.63 -26.62
CA ASN A 748 3.60 8.27 -26.06
C ASN A 748 4.41 8.30 -24.78
N GLY A 749 3.89 7.72 -23.70
CA GLY A 749 4.55 7.68 -22.40
C GLY A 749 4.59 6.28 -21.79
N LYS A 750 5.26 6.15 -20.62
CA LYS A 750 5.38 4.87 -19.89
C LYS A 750 4.03 4.16 -19.66
N PHE A 751 2.94 4.92 -19.53
CA PHE A 751 1.59 4.39 -19.27
C PHE A 751 0.69 4.36 -20.52
N GLY A 752 1.28 4.49 -21.70
CA GLY A 752 0.59 4.53 -22.98
C GLY A 752 0.38 5.94 -23.55
N PRO A 753 -0.40 6.08 -24.62
CA PRO A 753 -0.61 7.35 -25.32
C PRO A 753 -1.45 8.33 -24.51
N TYR A 754 -1.08 9.62 -24.58
CA TYR A 754 -1.75 10.67 -23.83
C TYR A 754 -1.63 12.04 -24.52
N LEU A 755 -2.55 12.92 -24.17
CA LEU A 755 -2.50 14.34 -24.54
C LEU A 755 -1.84 15.16 -23.42
N MET A 756 -1.05 16.15 -23.78
CA MET A 756 -0.44 17.10 -22.85
C MET A 756 -0.81 18.54 -23.24
N LYS A 757 -1.32 19.30 -22.24
CA LYS A 757 -1.59 20.74 -22.33
C LYS A 757 -0.93 21.44 -21.13
N GLY A 758 0.20 22.07 -21.33
CA GLY A 758 1.00 22.63 -20.25
C GLY A 758 1.44 21.55 -19.25
N LYS A 759 0.83 21.52 -18.03
CA LYS A 759 1.07 20.49 -17.00
C LYS A 759 -0.09 19.50 -16.85
N ASP A 760 -1.14 19.66 -17.65
CA ASP A 760 -2.32 18.80 -17.60
C ASP A 760 -2.24 17.72 -18.67
N SER A 761 -2.33 16.45 -18.24
CA SER A 761 -2.29 15.28 -19.13
C SER A 761 -3.62 14.54 -19.14
N ARG A 762 -4.01 13.95 -20.27
CA ARG A 762 -5.18 13.10 -20.47
C ARG A 762 -4.78 11.85 -21.23
N SER A 763 -5.08 10.65 -20.69
CA SER A 763 -4.83 9.39 -21.40
C SER A 763 -5.76 9.25 -22.59
N LEU A 764 -5.25 8.67 -23.66
CA LEU A 764 -6.03 8.23 -24.81
C LEU A 764 -6.53 6.81 -24.61
N GLY A 765 -7.63 6.45 -25.26
CA GLY A 765 -8.31 5.16 -25.07
C GLY A 765 -7.69 4.02 -25.87
N ALA A 766 -7.11 4.32 -27.00
CA ALA A 766 -6.48 3.35 -27.90
C ALA A 766 -5.12 3.88 -28.39
N GLU A 767 -4.21 2.97 -28.76
CA GLU A 767 -2.85 3.34 -29.17
C GLU A 767 -2.83 4.09 -30.52
N ASP A 768 -3.71 3.77 -31.45
CA ASP A 768 -3.84 4.40 -32.74
C ASP A 768 -4.52 5.79 -32.69
N GLU A 769 -5.29 6.06 -31.63
CA GLU A 769 -5.95 7.36 -31.43
C GLU A 769 -4.92 8.52 -31.37
N ILE A 770 -3.68 8.24 -30.94
CA ILE A 770 -2.60 9.26 -30.87
C ILE A 770 -2.27 9.88 -32.22
N PHE A 771 -2.46 9.17 -33.32
CA PHE A 771 -2.18 9.66 -34.66
C PHE A 771 -3.41 10.33 -35.30
N SER A 772 -4.62 9.92 -34.90
CA SER A 772 -5.88 10.35 -35.53
C SER A 772 -6.61 11.43 -34.78
N ILE A 773 -6.41 11.61 -33.46
CA ILE A 773 -7.12 12.62 -32.67
C ILE A 773 -6.89 14.05 -33.21
N ASP A 774 -7.97 14.77 -33.42
CA ASP A 774 -7.99 16.18 -33.82
C ASP A 774 -8.18 17.12 -32.61
N LEU A 775 -8.15 18.43 -32.86
CA LEU A 775 -8.33 19.45 -31.83
C LEU A 775 -9.69 19.33 -31.13
N ALA A 776 -10.75 19.01 -31.86
CA ALA A 776 -12.09 18.90 -31.31
C ALA A 776 -12.18 17.71 -30.34
N GLY A 777 -11.64 16.57 -30.74
CA GLY A 777 -11.52 15.39 -29.89
C GLY A 777 -10.64 15.63 -28.65
N ALA A 778 -9.52 16.33 -28.83
CA ALA A 778 -8.64 16.68 -27.70
C ALA A 778 -9.33 17.63 -26.70
N LEU A 779 -10.04 18.66 -27.16
CA LEU A 779 -10.80 19.55 -26.29
C LEU A 779 -11.93 18.83 -25.56
N ALA A 780 -12.61 17.88 -26.21
CA ALA A 780 -13.61 17.05 -25.58
C ALA A 780 -13.01 16.23 -24.44
N ARG A 781 -11.81 15.67 -24.62
CA ARG A 781 -11.09 14.94 -23.56
C ARG A 781 -10.71 15.86 -22.39
N TYR A 782 -10.33 17.11 -22.63
CA TYR A 782 -10.04 18.08 -21.57
C TYR A 782 -11.29 18.61 -20.86
N ALA A 783 -12.45 18.60 -21.51
CA ALA A 783 -13.73 18.93 -20.88
C ALA A 783 -14.20 17.85 -19.88
N GLU A 784 -13.72 16.63 -20.00
CA GLU A 784 -13.99 15.55 -19.02
C GLU A 784 -13.23 15.78 -17.71
N PRO A 785 -13.82 15.49 -16.53
CA PRO A 785 -13.13 15.59 -15.24
C PRO A 785 -11.90 14.67 -15.17
N LYS A 786 -10.76 15.18 -14.75
CA LYS A 786 -9.48 14.42 -14.68
C LYS A 786 -9.52 13.21 -13.75
N TYR A 787 -10.30 13.30 -12.67
CA TYR A 787 -10.50 12.23 -11.70
C TYR A 787 -11.99 12.08 -11.41
N GLY A 788 -12.55 10.86 -11.63
CA GLY A 788 -13.93 10.53 -11.31
C GLY A 788 -14.96 10.82 -12.40
N GLY A 789 -14.54 10.96 -13.64
CA GLY A 789 -15.44 10.90 -14.80
C GLY A 789 -16.01 9.49 -14.92
N ARG A 790 -17.33 9.38 -15.02
CA ARG A 790 -18.04 8.17 -15.44
C ARG A 790 -17.27 7.55 -16.60
N ARG A 791 -16.91 6.27 -16.47
CA ARG A 791 -16.59 5.45 -17.64
C ARG A 791 -17.68 5.73 -18.68
N THR A 792 -17.30 6.15 -19.87
CA THR A 792 -18.17 6.12 -21.04
C THR A 792 -18.87 4.79 -21.03
N ALA A 793 -20.18 4.81 -21.23
CA ALA A 793 -20.98 3.59 -21.18
C ALA A 793 -20.33 2.55 -22.07
N ALA A 794 -19.78 1.50 -21.47
CA ALA A 794 -19.25 0.38 -22.23
C ALA A 794 -20.34 -0.06 -23.19
N THR A 795 -19.98 -0.33 -24.42
CA THR A 795 -20.90 -0.91 -25.42
C THR A 795 -21.61 -2.06 -24.73
N PRO A 796 -22.95 -2.13 -24.74
CA PRO A 796 -23.68 -3.21 -24.10
C PRO A 796 -23.15 -4.55 -24.58
N LEU A 797 -22.86 -5.46 -23.67
CA LEU A 797 -22.49 -6.84 -24.02
C LEU A 797 -23.67 -7.55 -24.68
N ARG A 798 -24.89 -7.21 -24.22
CA ARG A 798 -26.15 -7.73 -24.76
C ARG A 798 -27.29 -6.80 -24.39
N GLU A 799 -28.30 -6.72 -25.27
CA GLU A 799 -29.56 -6.01 -25.04
C GLU A 799 -30.69 -7.00 -24.83
N PHE A 800 -31.55 -6.77 -23.84
CA PHE A 800 -32.66 -7.66 -23.46
C PHE A 800 -34.04 -7.08 -23.77
N GLY A 801 -34.14 -5.88 -24.33
CA GLY A 801 -35.37 -5.18 -24.58
C GLY A 801 -35.82 -4.27 -23.44
N GLU A 802 -37.07 -3.82 -23.50
CA GLU A 802 -37.66 -2.91 -22.51
C GLU A 802 -38.19 -3.67 -21.31
N ASP A 803 -37.80 -3.29 -20.10
CA ASP A 803 -38.34 -3.89 -18.87
C ASP A 803 -39.82 -3.54 -18.69
N PRO A 804 -40.75 -4.52 -18.68
CA PRO A 804 -42.16 -4.26 -18.54
C PRO A 804 -42.56 -3.48 -17.28
N ALA A 805 -41.74 -3.56 -16.23
CA ALA A 805 -42.01 -2.88 -14.96
C ALA A 805 -41.54 -1.44 -14.92
N SER A 806 -40.37 -1.12 -15.49
CA SER A 806 -39.78 0.21 -15.41
C SER A 806 -39.87 1.01 -16.71
N GLY A 807 -40.17 0.37 -17.86
CA GLY A 807 -40.11 1.01 -19.17
C GLY A 807 -38.70 1.35 -19.66
N GLY A 808 -37.67 0.91 -18.94
CA GLY A 808 -36.26 1.17 -19.28
C GLY A 808 -35.67 0.09 -20.18
N GLN A 809 -34.80 0.49 -21.13
CA GLN A 809 -34.04 -0.46 -21.95
C GLN A 809 -33.03 -1.24 -21.07
N VAL A 810 -33.17 -2.56 -21.07
CA VAL A 810 -32.31 -3.45 -20.28
C VAL A 810 -31.11 -3.90 -21.09
N VAL A 811 -29.94 -3.62 -20.54
CA VAL A 811 -28.67 -3.95 -21.17
C VAL A 811 -27.72 -4.63 -20.16
N ALA A 812 -26.97 -5.62 -20.63
CA ALA A 812 -25.87 -6.18 -19.85
C ALA A 812 -24.58 -5.40 -20.14
N LYS A 813 -23.78 -5.17 -19.10
CA LYS A 813 -22.51 -4.46 -19.16
C LYS A 813 -21.48 -5.08 -18.23
N THR A 814 -20.19 -4.90 -18.50
CA THR A 814 -19.13 -5.27 -17.57
C THR A 814 -18.90 -4.15 -16.56
N GLY A 815 -18.92 -4.47 -15.28
CA GLY A 815 -18.63 -3.55 -14.17
C GLY A 815 -17.36 -3.91 -13.41
N GLN A 816 -16.97 -3.04 -12.48
CA GLN A 816 -15.81 -3.25 -11.60
C GLN A 816 -15.96 -4.53 -10.71
N PHE A 817 -17.19 -4.95 -10.47
CA PHE A 817 -17.53 -6.10 -9.62
C PHE A 817 -18.09 -7.28 -10.45
N GLY A 818 -17.78 -7.34 -11.75
CA GLY A 818 -18.29 -8.35 -12.67
C GLY A 818 -19.42 -7.83 -13.56
N PRO A 819 -20.02 -8.72 -14.40
CA PRO A 819 -21.10 -8.36 -15.29
C PRO A 819 -22.39 -8.00 -14.51
N TYR A 820 -23.15 -7.05 -15.04
CA TYR A 820 -24.41 -6.60 -14.46
C TYR A 820 -25.42 -6.23 -15.52
N VAL A 821 -26.72 -6.37 -15.20
CA VAL A 821 -27.83 -5.86 -16.01
C VAL A 821 -28.32 -4.52 -15.47
N SER A 822 -28.74 -3.63 -16.35
CA SER A 822 -29.22 -2.28 -16.02
C SER A 822 -30.38 -1.88 -16.92
N ASP A 823 -31.43 -1.30 -16.33
CA ASP A 823 -32.56 -0.67 -17.02
C ASP A 823 -32.44 0.86 -17.10
N GLY A 824 -31.26 1.40 -16.73
CA GLY A 824 -31.01 2.85 -16.65
C GLY A 824 -31.38 3.47 -15.30
N PHE A 825 -32.23 2.82 -14.48
CA PHE A 825 -32.62 3.27 -13.14
C PHE A 825 -31.86 2.52 -12.04
N VAL A 826 -31.78 1.18 -12.13
CA VAL A 826 -31.05 0.34 -11.19
C VAL A 826 -30.08 -0.59 -11.92
N ASN A 827 -29.07 -1.06 -11.18
CA ASN A 827 -28.09 -2.04 -11.65
C ASN A 827 -28.17 -3.30 -10.78
N ALA A 828 -28.31 -4.47 -11.39
CA ALA A 828 -28.29 -5.76 -10.71
C ALA A 828 -27.10 -6.58 -11.20
N THR A 829 -26.25 -7.05 -10.29
CA THR A 829 -25.12 -7.91 -10.63
C THR A 829 -25.63 -9.25 -11.16
N VAL A 830 -25.04 -9.75 -12.22
CA VAL A 830 -25.32 -11.08 -12.75
C VAL A 830 -24.70 -12.10 -11.80
N PRO A 831 -25.48 -13.06 -11.26
CA PRO A 831 -24.94 -14.15 -10.45
C PRO A 831 -23.87 -14.95 -11.22
N LYS A 832 -22.98 -15.61 -10.47
CA LYS A 832 -21.90 -16.40 -11.09
C LYS A 832 -22.42 -17.59 -11.92
N ASP A 833 -23.60 -18.05 -11.60
CA ASP A 833 -24.26 -19.19 -12.25
C ASP A 833 -25.02 -18.81 -13.53
N ASP A 834 -25.18 -17.51 -13.80
CA ASP A 834 -25.82 -17.00 -15.00
C ASP A 834 -24.74 -16.46 -15.97
N THR A 835 -24.76 -16.93 -17.22
CA THR A 835 -23.92 -16.35 -18.30
C THR A 835 -24.75 -15.34 -19.09
N ILE A 836 -24.09 -14.23 -19.54
CA ILE A 836 -24.80 -13.20 -20.32
C ILE A 836 -25.28 -13.75 -21.65
N GLU A 837 -24.54 -14.68 -22.23
CA GLU A 837 -24.81 -15.30 -23.51
C GLU A 837 -26.11 -16.15 -23.48
N ASP A 838 -26.38 -16.83 -22.37
CA ASP A 838 -27.51 -17.73 -22.22
C ASP A 838 -28.70 -17.11 -21.45
N MET A 839 -28.51 -15.95 -20.85
CA MET A 839 -29.53 -15.28 -20.02
C MET A 839 -30.76 -14.90 -20.84
N SER A 840 -31.95 -15.30 -20.39
CA SER A 840 -33.20 -14.86 -21.02
C SER A 840 -33.54 -13.40 -20.63
N PRO A 841 -34.34 -12.67 -21.45
CA PRO A 841 -34.85 -11.36 -21.06
C PRO A 841 -35.60 -11.39 -19.73
N ASP A 842 -36.42 -12.40 -19.49
CA ASP A 842 -37.19 -12.58 -18.26
C ASP A 842 -36.25 -12.69 -17.04
N ARG A 843 -35.16 -13.41 -17.19
CA ARG A 843 -34.15 -13.54 -16.11
C ARG A 843 -33.45 -12.20 -15.79
N ALA A 844 -33.15 -11.41 -16.80
CA ALA A 844 -32.60 -10.08 -16.62
C ALA A 844 -33.58 -9.14 -15.88
N PHE A 845 -34.87 -9.24 -16.19
CA PHE A 845 -35.93 -8.47 -15.53
C PHE A 845 -36.15 -8.92 -14.08
N GLU A 846 -36.11 -10.23 -13.79
CA GLU A 846 -36.13 -10.76 -12.42
C GLU A 846 -35.00 -10.21 -11.55
N LEU A 847 -33.77 -10.19 -12.07
CA LEU A 847 -32.64 -9.66 -11.35
C LEU A 847 -32.80 -8.17 -11.00
N LEU A 848 -33.35 -7.39 -11.94
CA LEU A 848 -33.65 -5.97 -11.70
C LEU A 848 -34.80 -5.80 -10.70
N MET A 849 -35.83 -6.62 -10.76
CA MET A 849 -36.98 -6.62 -9.83
C MET A 849 -36.50 -6.93 -8.40
N ALA A 850 -35.73 -8.01 -8.22
CA ALA A 850 -35.19 -8.38 -6.91
C ALA A 850 -34.26 -7.28 -6.36
N ARG A 851 -33.54 -6.58 -7.24
CA ARG A 851 -32.71 -5.44 -6.84
C ARG A 851 -33.52 -4.23 -6.38
N ARG A 852 -34.64 -3.93 -7.03
CA ARG A 852 -35.58 -2.87 -6.62
C ARG A 852 -36.18 -3.16 -5.26
N GLU A 853 -36.69 -4.40 -5.06
CA GLU A 853 -37.22 -4.83 -3.76
C GLU A 853 -36.22 -4.66 -2.63
N LYS A 854 -34.96 -5.09 -2.87
CA LYS A 854 -33.86 -4.94 -1.88
C LYS A 854 -33.55 -3.48 -1.58
N LEU A 855 -33.81 -2.56 -2.49
CA LEU A 855 -33.57 -1.12 -2.32
C LEU A 855 -34.83 -0.35 -1.87
N GLY A 856 -36.01 -1.01 -1.78
CA GLY A 856 -37.29 -0.37 -1.46
C GLY A 856 -37.74 0.66 -2.50
N LEU A 857 -37.47 0.39 -3.80
CA LEU A 857 -37.75 1.30 -4.91
C LEU A 857 -38.93 0.80 -5.74
N GLU A 858 -39.83 1.75 -6.14
CA GLU A 858 -40.87 1.47 -7.11
C GLU A 858 -40.30 1.37 -8.54
N PRO A 859 -40.97 0.63 -9.46
CA PRO A 859 -40.57 0.56 -10.86
C PRO A 859 -40.40 1.94 -11.50
N GLY A 860 -39.30 2.16 -12.21
CA GLY A 860 -38.96 3.47 -12.80
C GLY A 860 -38.30 4.47 -11.85
N GLN A 861 -38.14 4.15 -10.58
CA GLN A 861 -37.41 4.97 -9.62
C GLN A 861 -35.92 4.63 -9.62
N ALA A 862 -35.07 5.65 -9.72
CA ALA A 862 -33.65 5.53 -9.46
C ALA A 862 -33.36 5.69 -7.97
N PRO A 863 -32.37 4.99 -7.40
CA PRO A 863 -31.88 5.26 -6.05
C PRO A 863 -31.58 6.75 -5.90
N ALA A 864 -32.00 7.35 -4.78
CA ALA A 864 -31.71 8.76 -4.51
C ALA A 864 -30.21 9.00 -4.70
N LYS A 865 -29.84 9.86 -5.67
CA LYS A 865 -28.45 10.26 -5.86
C LYS A 865 -28.03 10.95 -4.57
N SER A 866 -27.04 10.41 -3.88
CA SER A 866 -26.31 11.16 -2.87
C SER A 866 -25.86 12.46 -3.54
N SER A 867 -26.40 13.59 -3.09
CA SER A 867 -26.25 14.90 -3.71
C SER A 867 -24.82 15.39 -3.57
N GLY A 868 -23.99 15.09 -4.54
CA GLY A 868 -22.72 15.74 -4.76
C GLY A 868 -22.90 16.91 -5.74
N ARG A 869 -22.75 18.11 -5.22
CA ARG A 869 -22.58 19.41 -5.90
C ARG A 869 -23.82 20.14 -6.40
N GLY A 870 -24.24 21.10 -5.57
CA GLY A 870 -25.11 22.19 -5.97
C GLY A 870 -24.43 23.10 -6.99
N ALA A 871 -25.11 23.31 -8.12
CA ALA A 871 -24.76 24.31 -9.10
C ALA A 871 -24.89 25.71 -8.46
N LYS A 872 -23.79 26.46 -8.44
CA LYS A 872 -23.81 27.89 -8.13
C LYS A 872 -24.59 28.61 -9.23
N LYS A 873 -25.76 29.11 -8.92
CA LYS A 873 -26.44 30.14 -9.72
C LYS A 873 -25.59 31.41 -9.71
N THR A 874 -25.02 31.77 -10.84
CA THR A 874 -24.45 33.10 -11.12
C THR A 874 -25.59 34.10 -11.24
N THR A 875 -25.81 34.89 -10.18
CA THR A 875 -26.58 36.14 -10.28
C THR A 875 -25.67 37.20 -10.89
N ALA A 876 -26.00 37.63 -12.09
CA ALA A 876 -25.40 38.78 -12.75
C ALA A 876 -25.61 40.03 -11.87
N ARG A 877 -24.52 40.61 -11.40
CA ARG A 877 -24.52 41.88 -10.69
C ARG A 877 -24.11 42.97 -11.71
N THR A 878 -25.10 43.76 -12.12
CA THR A 878 -24.97 44.95 -12.95
C THR A 878 -24.02 45.97 -12.30
N VAL A 879 -22.92 46.24 -12.96
CA VAL A 879 -21.99 47.31 -12.56
C VAL A 879 -22.55 48.65 -13.06
N LYS A 880 -22.98 49.52 -12.15
CA LYS A 880 -23.22 50.93 -12.41
C LYS A 880 -21.87 51.65 -12.33
N ALA A 881 -21.45 52.19 -13.45
CA ALA A 881 -20.38 53.18 -13.54
C ALA A 881 -20.74 54.43 -12.74
N LYS A 882 -19.81 54.88 -11.87
CA LYS A 882 -19.79 56.29 -11.40
C LYS A 882 -18.43 56.88 -11.69
N GLY A 883 -18.52 58.03 -12.38
CA GLY A 883 -17.44 58.75 -13.00
C GLY A 883 -16.48 59.43 -11.99
N LYS A 884 -15.36 59.75 -12.51
CA LYS A 884 -14.32 60.62 -11.96
C LYS A 884 -14.84 61.98 -11.59
N LYS A 885 -14.40 62.52 -10.46
CA LYS A 885 -13.95 63.90 -10.34
C LYS A 885 -13.03 64.03 -9.14
N LYS A 886 -11.85 64.64 -9.47
CA LYS A 886 -10.76 65.29 -8.71
C LYS A 886 -10.03 64.46 -7.67
#